data_4514d02225a4b5a3d7f1f25461426831
#
_entry.id   4514d02225a4b5a3d7f1f25461426831
#
_cell.length_a   1.000
_cell.length_b   1.000
_cell.length_c   1.000
_cell.angle_alpha   90.00
_cell.angle_beta   90.00
_cell.angle_gamma   90.00
#
_symmetry.space_group_name_H-M   'P 1'
#
loop_
_entity.id
_entity.type
_entity.pdbx_description
1 polymer ?
#
loop_
_entity_poly.entity_id
_entity_poly.type
_entity_poly.pdbx_seq_one_letter_code
_entity_poly.pdbx_strand_id
1 'polypeptide(L)'
;MYTRIMEVSPWTLRSAKLEKEHKRLQESLTSLGNGYMGMRGSFEETYSADSHLGTYIAGVWFPDKTRVGWWKNGYPKYFGKAINALNFSKVKIFVDGQEVDLAKNDVAGFSVELDMQHGVLRRSFTVFGVRFDVCKFLSVAQKEQALIRWEAVSVDGKTHQVRIDSIIDADVKNEDSNYEEKFWQVLDKGVSDDRSYIATQTVANPFGVEQFIVNAEQTFAGSFKALGGSQTDWQVSNSFEAEVGGTPETFEKRVIVTTSRDYQGLEAVKAAGRALSEKIAGVAFETLLDAHKAGWLHRWEIADVVIEGSDEAQQGIRFNLFQLFSTYYGEDARLNIGPKGFTGEKYGGATYWDTEAYAVPLYLALAEPEVTRNLLQYRRNQLPQAQHNAREQGLAGALYPMVTFTGIECHNEWEITFEEIHRNGAIPYAIYNYTNYTGDESYLAKEGLEVLVEVSRFWADRVHFSKRNGKYMIHGVTGPNEYENNINNNWYTNTLAAWVLDYTREALAKYPRPDLNVSADELEKWADISANMYRPHDEELGVFVQHDGFLDKDIRPVSALSPDDLPLNQKWSWDKILRSPFIKQADVLQGIYFFGDRFNMDEKRRNFDFYEPMTVHESSLSPCIHAILAAELGKEEKAVEMYQRTARLDLDNYNNDTEDGLHITSMTGSWLAIVQGFAQMKTWGGKLSFAPFLPSAWTGYAFHINYRGRLIKVAVGKENVVFTLLKGEPLDLQVYGKDITLNGSHTVALEK
;
A
#
# COMPACT_ATOMS: atom_id res chain seq x y z
N MET A 1 -22.12 11.80 0.73
CA MET A 1 -22.68 11.12 1.94
C MET A 1 -21.81 9.89 2.14
N TYR A 2 -21.18 9.73 3.29
CA TYR A 2 -20.25 8.62 3.56
C TYR A 2 -21.03 7.31 3.77
N THR A 3 -20.41 6.19 3.43
CA THR A 3 -20.98 4.86 3.68
C THR A 3 -20.17 4.16 4.76
N ARG A 4 -20.58 4.35 6.01
CA ARG A 4 -19.96 3.69 7.17
C ARG A 4 -20.76 2.44 7.53
N ILE A 5 -20.15 1.26 7.42
CA ILE A 5 -20.78 -0.04 7.73
C ILE A 5 -20.17 -0.73 8.97
N MET A 6 -19.05 -0.20 9.49
CA MET A 6 -18.37 -0.76 10.66
C MET A 6 -18.54 0.13 11.90
N GLU A 7 -18.67 -0.50 13.05
CA GLU A 7 -18.70 0.16 14.36
C GLU A 7 -17.35 0.82 14.65
N VAL A 8 -17.38 1.95 15.38
CA VAL A 8 -16.14 2.62 15.81
C VAL A 8 -15.61 1.95 17.07
N SER A 9 -14.38 1.44 16.99
CA SER A 9 -13.66 0.82 18.09
C SER A 9 -12.16 0.96 17.91
N PRO A 10 -11.36 1.25 18.93
CA PRO A 10 -9.93 1.50 18.79
C PRO A 10 -9.12 0.35 18.20
N TRP A 11 -9.55 -0.91 18.35
CA TRP A 11 -8.78 -2.09 17.91
C TRP A 11 -9.55 -3.04 17.01
N THR A 12 -10.85 -2.81 16.79
CA THR A 12 -11.66 -3.74 16.00
C THR A 12 -12.48 -3.03 14.94
N LEU A 13 -12.70 -3.74 13.82
CA LEU A 13 -13.77 -3.42 12.87
C LEU A 13 -14.85 -4.47 13.04
N ARG A 14 -16.02 -4.05 13.53
CA ARG A 14 -17.13 -4.93 13.80
C ARG A 14 -18.40 -4.48 13.09
N SER A 15 -19.18 -5.45 12.63
CA SER A 15 -20.55 -5.25 12.17
C SER A 15 -21.41 -6.44 12.65
N ALA A 16 -22.58 -6.15 13.20
CA ALA A 16 -23.58 -7.14 13.56
C ALA A 16 -24.59 -7.39 12.44
N LYS A 17 -24.35 -6.83 11.24
CA LYS A 17 -25.25 -6.92 10.08
C LYS A 17 -24.58 -7.69 8.95
N LEU A 18 -25.34 -8.63 8.36
CA LEU A 18 -24.97 -9.24 7.08
C LEU A 18 -25.23 -8.20 5.97
N GLU A 19 -24.18 -7.51 5.55
CA GLU A 19 -24.24 -6.44 4.55
C GLU A 19 -24.43 -7.03 3.15
N LYS A 20 -25.68 -7.07 2.66
CA LYS A 20 -25.97 -7.57 1.31
C LYS A 20 -25.75 -6.51 0.23
N GLU A 21 -26.09 -5.25 0.52
CA GLU A 21 -25.94 -4.12 -0.39
C GLU A 21 -24.50 -3.61 -0.47
N HIS A 22 -23.72 -3.76 0.61
CA HIS A 22 -22.34 -3.32 0.73
C HIS A 22 -21.38 -4.49 0.99
N LYS A 23 -21.70 -5.66 0.43
CA LYS A 23 -20.92 -6.89 0.66
C LYS A 23 -19.46 -6.71 0.23
N ARG A 24 -19.22 -6.18 -0.96
CA ARG A 24 -17.86 -5.95 -1.48
C ARG A 24 -17.07 -4.95 -0.65
N LEU A 25 -17.73 -3.91 -0.13
CA LEU A 25 -17.12 -2.96 0.81
C LEU A 25 -16.71 -3.67 2.11
N GLN A 26 -17.60 -4.50 2.69
CA GLN A 26 -17.30 -5.28 3.89
C GLN A 26 -16.11 -6.22 3.66
N GLU A 27 -16.02 -6.88 2.49
CA GLU A 27 -14.92 -7.75 2.11
C GLU A 27 -13.59 -7.03 2.00
N SER A 28 -13.56 -5.80 1.44
CA SER A 28 -12.37 -4.97 1.42
C SER A 28 -11.90 -4.59 2.81
N LEU A 29 -12.82 -4.08 3.66
CA LEU A 29 -12.50 -3.62 5.01
C LEU A 29 -12.00 -4.73 5.93
N THR A 30 -12.45 -5.97 5.72
CA THR A 30 -12.06 -7.14 6.53
C THR A 30 -11.00 -8.02 5.86
N SER A 31 -10.24 -7.46 4.92
CA SER A 31 -9.12 -8.15 4.28
C SER A 31 -8.02 -8.49 5.27
N LEU A 32 -7.39 -9.63 5.04
CA LEU A 32 -6.23 -10.13 5.78
C LEU A 32 -5.01 -10.25 4.86
N GLY A 33 -3.81 -10.09 5.42
CA GLY A 33 -2.56 -10.33 4.73
C GLY A 33 -1.41 -10.56 5.70
N ASN A 34 -0.32 -11.11 5.19
CA ASN A 34 0.90 -11.38 5.97
C ASN A 34 2.20 -11.06 5.22
N GLY A 35 2.11 -10.24 4.14
CA GLY A 35 3.25 -9.88 3.31
C GLY A 35 3.63 -10.92 2.24
N TYR A 36 3.20 -12.16 2.41
CA TYR A 36 3.42 -13.27 1.46
C TYR A 36 2.17 -13.59 0.65
N MET A 37 1.03 -13.57 1.29
CA MET A 37 -0.29 -13.72 0.68
C MET A 37 -1.30 -12.86 1.41
N GLY A 38 -2.42 -12.61 0.76
CA GLY A 38 -3.56 -11.94 1.35
C GLY A 38 -4.85 -12.30 0.66
N MET A 39 -5.95 -11.98 1.33
CA MET A 39 -7.29 -12.26 0.83
C MET A 39 -8.29 -11.24 1.33
N ARG A 40 -9.28 -11.01 0.52
CA ARG A 40 -10.47 -10.23 0.91
C ARG A 40 -11.25 -10.99 1.98
N GLY A 41 -12.01 -10.26 2.79
CA GLY A 41 -12.85 -10.84 3.84
C GLY A 41 -14.12 -11.53 3.33
N SER A 42 -14.03 -12.20 2.19
CA SER A 42 -15.12 -13.02 1.63
C SER A 42 -15.43 -14.19 2.54
N PHE A 43 -16.66 -14.68 2.47
CA PHE A 43 -17.07 -15.86 3.25
C PHE A 43 -16.45 -17.12 2.67
N GLU A 44 -16.13 -18.04 3.54
CA GLU A 44 -15.65 -19.37 3.18
C GLU A 44 -16.82 -20.26 2.68
N GLU A 45 -17.98 -20.07 3.28
CA GLU A 45 -19.24 -20.76 2.98
C GLU A 45 -19.86 -20.22 1.69
N THR A 46 -20.81 -20.96 1.15
CA THR A 46 -21.56 -20.53 -0.03
C THR A 46 -22.28 -19.20 0.22
N TYR A 47 -22.05 -18.25 -0.68
CA TYR A 47 -22.77 -16.98 -0.76
C TYR A 47 -23.10 -16.72 -2.23
N SER A 48 -24.33 -17.01 -2.64
CA SER A 48 -24.72 -17.02 -4.08
C SER A 48 -25.14 -15.65 -4.64
N ALA A 49 -25.05 -14.58 -3.83
CA ALA A 49 -25.26 -13.21 -4.29
C ALA A 49 -23.92 -12.54 -4.65
N ASP A 50 -23.95 -11.22 -4.91
CA ASP A 50 -22.79 -10.47 -5.31
C ASP A 50 -21.69 -10.47 -4.25
N SER A 51 -20.46 -10.78 -4.68
CA SER A 51 -19.26 -10.91 -3.83
C SER A 51 -18.02 -10.79 -4.72
N HIS A 52 -16.98 -10.18 -4.22
CA HIS A 52 -15.69 -10.11 -4.88
C HIS A 52 -14.69 -11.03 -4.17
N LEU A 53 -14.55 -12.25 -4.66
CA LEU A 53 -13.58 -13.21 -4.16
C LEU A 53 -12.18 -12.82 -4.63
N GLY A 54 -11.24 -12.64 -3.70
CA GLY A 54 -9.86 -12.31 -4.03
C GLY A 54 -8.87 -12.98 -3.08
N THR A 55 -7.97 -13.78 -3.66
CA THR A 55 -6.80 -14.35 -3.00
C THR A 55 -5.58 -13.97 -3.83
N TYR A 56 -4.59 -13.32 -3.22
CA TYR A 56 -3.43 -12.79 -3.92
C TYR A 56 -2.15 -13.30 -3.29
N ILE A 57 -1.17 -13.65 -4.13
CA ILE A 57 0.15 -14.10 -3.70
C ILE A 57 1.17 -13.05 -4.10
N ALA A 58 1.99 -12.61 -3.16
CA ALA A 58 2.98 -11.57 -3.38
C ALA A 58 3.93 -11.90 -4.54
N GLY A 59 4.06 -10.97 -5.48
CA GLY A 59 4.94 -11.11 -6.64
C GLY A 59 4.47 -12.12 -7.69
N VAL A 60 3.26 -12.67 -7.57
CA VAL A 60 2.61 -13.49 -8.61
C VAL A 60 1.66 -12.60 -9.41
N TRP A 61 1.88 -12.52 -10.71
CA TRP A 61 1.18 -11.61 -11.61
C TRP A 61 1.11 -12.18 -13.03
N PHE A 62 0.37 -11.52 -13.91
CA PHE A 62 0.25 -11.93 -15.31
C PHE A 62 0.36 -10.73 -16.27
N PRO A 63 1.08 -10.86 -17.41
CA PRO A 63 1.12 -9.86 -18.46
C PRO A 63 -0.10 -10.03 -19.37
N ASP A 64 -1.16 -9.27 -19.09
CA ASP A 64 -2.38 -9.30 -19.89
C ASP A 64 -2.23 -8.44 -21.16
N LYS A 65 -3.01 -8.73 -22.18
CA LYS A 65 -3.04 -7.96 -23.41
C LYS A 65 -3.55 -6.54 -23.13
N THR A 66 -3.00 -5.57 -23.85
CA THR A 66 -3.54 -4.21 -23.84
C THR A 66 -4.86 -4.13 -24.61
N ARG A 67 -5.72 -3.16 -24.24
CA ARG A 67 -7.05 -2.96 -24.89
C ARG A 67 -7.03 -1.97 -26.05
N VAL A 68 -5.89 -1.44 -26.39
CA VAL A 68 -5.82 -0.30 -27.29
C VAL A 68 -5.97 -0.72 -28.75
N GLY A 69 -6.79 0.01 -29.45
CA GLY A 69 -6.92 -0.11 -30.89
C GLY A 69 -5.79 0.55 -31.68
N TRP A 70 -4.91 1.31 -31.04
CA TRP A 70 -3.83 2.05 -31.68
C TRP A 70 -2.58 2.06 -30.79
N TRP A 71 -1.69 1.09 -31.00
CA TRP A 71 -0.41 1.07 -30.32
C TRP A 71 0.58 2.07 -30.95
N LYS A 72 1.34 2.81 -30.12
CA LYS A 72 2.40 3.74 -30.54
C LYS A 72 3.76 3.30 -29.99
N ASN A 73 4.83 3.68 -30.68
CA ASN A 73 6.18 3.43 -30.16
C ASN A 73 6.35 4.05 -28.77
N GLY A 74 6.95 3.28 -27.86
CA GLY A 74 7.13 3.69 -26.47
C GLY A 74 5.98 3.29 -25.54
N TYR A 75 4.85 2.80 -26.05
CA TYR A 75 3.80 2.23 -25.21
C TYR A 75 4.26 0.90 -24.60
N PRO A 76 3.71 0.54 -23.41
CA PRO A 76 3.91 -0.79 -22.83
C PRO A 76 3.43 -1.90 -23.76
N LYS A 77 4.16 -3.01 -23.80
CA LYS A 77 3.82 -4.17 -24.64
C LYS A 77 2.69 -5.02 -24.07
N TYR A 78 2.48 -4.94 -22.75
CA TYR A 78 1.46 -5.66 -22.01
C TYR A 78 0.99 -4.84 -20.80
N PHE A 79 -0.16 -5.21 -20.27
CA PHE A 79 -0.68 -4.68 -19.03
C PHE A 79 -0.39 -5.68 -17.91
N GLY A 80 0.44 -5.30 -16.93
CA GLY A 80 0.74 -6.13 -15.77
C GLY A 80 -0.42 -6.14 -14.78
N LYS A 81 -0.88 -7.33 -14.39
CA LYS A 81 -2.01 -7.50 -13.46
C LYS A 81 -1.63 -8.38 -12.28
N ALA A 82 -2.01 -7.95 -11.07
CA ALA A 82 -2.18 -8.89 -9.98
C ALA A 82 -3.33 -9.83 -10.33
N ILE A 83 -3.13 -11.12 -10.12
CA ILE A 83 -4.12 -12.13 -10.49
C ILE A 83 -4.70 -12.81 -9.27
N ASN A 84 -6.01 -13.08 -9.33
CA ASN A 84 -6.70 -13.87 -8.34
C ASN A 84 -6.15 -15.31 -8.39
N ALA A 85 -5.58 -15.78 -7.29
CA ALA A 85 -5.04 -17.13 -7.16
C ALA A 85 -6.12 -18.10 -6.67
N LEU A 86 -5.80 -19.40 -6.65
CA LEU A 86 -6.71 -20.42 -6.20
C LEU A 86 -7.36 -20.09 -4.85
N ASN A 87 -8.68 -20.31 -4.76
CA ASN A 87 -9.43 -20.11 -3.52
C ASN A 87 -9.28 -21.34 -2.61
N PHE A 88 -8.37 -21.23 -1.68
CA PHE A 88 -8.10 -22.29 -0.71
C PHE A 88 -8.99 -22.23 0.55
N SER A 89 -9.78 -21.16 0.72
CA SER A 89 -10.62 -21.01 1.93
C SER A 89 -12.00 -21.67 1.81
N LYS A 90 -12.46 -21.95 0.60
CA LYS A 90 -13.81 -22.38 0.27
C LYS A 90 -14.25 -23.65 1.02
N VAL A 91 -15.47 -23.58 1.56
CA VAL A 91 -16.20 -24.74 2.10
C VAL A 91 -17.65 -24.72 1.62
N LYS A 92 -18.28 -25.93 1.65
CA LYS A 92 -19.74 -26.06 1.62
C LYS A 92 -20.18 -26.67 2.92
N ILE A 93 -21.15 -26.08 3.57
CA ILE A 93 -21.72 -26.59 4.82
C ILE A 93 -23.16 -27.07 4.55
N PHE A 94 -23.50 -28.21 5.11
CA PHE A 94 -24.85 -28.77 5.06
C PHE A 94 -25.30 -29.08 6.49
N VAL A 95 -26.55 -28.69 6.82
CA VAL A 95 -27.21 -29.01 8.07
C VAL A 95 -28.44 -29.86 7.74
N ASP A 96 -28.50 -31.09 8.24
CA ASP A 96 -29.56 -32.05 7.93
C ASP A 96 -29.81 -32.23 6.42
N GLY A 97 -28.74 -32.21 5.63
CA GLY A 97 -28.76 -32.33 4.19
C GLY A 97 -29.11 -31.07 3.41
N GLN A 98 -29.40 -29.95 4.06
CA GLN A 98 -29.65 -28.64 3.45
C GLN A 98 -28.38 -27.82 3.36
N GLU A 99 -28.02 -27.34 2.15
CA GLU A 99 -26.85 -26.50 1.95
C GLU A 99 -27.05 -25.12 2.61
N VAL A 100 -26.04 -24.68 3.35
CA VAL A 100 -25.99 -23.34 3.92
C VAL A 100 -25.54 -22.36 2.84
N ASP A 101 -26.43 -21.46 2.44
CA ASP A 101 -26.15 -20.33 1.54
C ASP A 101 -26.53 -19.02 2.28
N LEU A 102 -25.52 -18.29 2.72
CA LEU A 102 -25.72 -17.08 3.54
C LEU A 102 -26.45 -15.96 2.79
N ALA A 103 -26.53 -16.01 1.47
CA ALA A 103 -27.32 -15.07 0.68
C ALA A 103 -28.82 -15.39 0.69
N LYS A 104 -29.18 -16.68 0.77
CA LYS A 104 -30.56 -17.18 0.61
C LYS A 104 -31.24 -17.59 1.90
N ASN A 105 -30.46 -18.17 2.83
CA ASN A 105 -31.04 -18.67 4.08
C ASN A 105 -31.39 -17.53 5.02
N ASP A 106 -32.28 -17.81 5.96
CA ASP A 106 -32.52 -16.94 7.10
C ASP A 106 -31.33 -17.06 8.08
N VAL A 107 -30.56 -15.99 8.20
CA VAL A 107 -29.34 -15.92 9.01
C VAL A 107 -29.63 -15.09 10.26
N ALA A 108 -29.56 -15.72 11.42
CA ALA A 108 -29.69 -15.04 12.70
C ALA A 108 -28.33 -14.85 13.39
N GLY A 109 -28.23 -13.86 14.28
CA GLY A 109 -27.06 -13.64 15.14
C GLY A 109 -25.75 -13.40 14.35
N PHE A 110 -25.85 -12.82 13.15
CA PHE A 110 -24.66 -12.54 12.34
C PHE A 110 -23.77 -11.49 13.01
N SER A 111 -22.48 -11.76 13.03
CA SER A 111 -21.46 -10.77 13.33
C SER A 111 -20.17 -11.07 12.58
N VAL A 112 -19.45 -10.02 12.23
CA VAL A 112 -18.09 -10.08 11.70
C VAL A 112 -17.21 -9.10 12.48
N GLU A 113 -16.01 -9.52 12.84
CA GLU A 113 -15.05 -8.73 13.59
C GLU A 113 -13.63 -8.99 13.07
N LEU A 114 -12.96 -7.93 12.59
CA LEU A 114 -11.54 -7.92 12.36
C LEU A 114 -10.84 -7.36 13.61
N ASP A 115 -10.11 -8.20 14.31
CA ASP A 115 -9.26 -7.86 15.44
C ASP A 115 -7.88 -7.42 14.90
N MET A 116 -7.65 -6.12 14.80
CA MET A 116 -6.42 -5.54 14.24
C MET A 116 -5.21 -5.71 15.17
N GLN A 117 -5.44 -5.85 16.48
CA GLN A 117 -4.37 -6.05 17.43
C GLN A 117 -3.67 -7.40 17.23
N HIS A 118 -4.46 -8.40 16.83
CA HIS A 118 -3.99 -9.78 16.70
C HIS A 118 -4.02 -10.32 15.26
N GLY A 119 -4.52 -9.54 14.29
CA GLY A 119 -4.58 -9.96 12.89
C GLY A 119 -5.55 -11.12 12.63
N VAL A 120 -6.67 -11.17 13.32
CA VAL A 120 -7.63 -12.28 13.29
C VAL A 120 -9.00 -11.80 12.82
N LEU A 121 -9.59 -12.51 11.85
CA LEU A 121 -10.98 -12.31 11.43
C LEU A 121 -11.88 -13.33 12.07
N ARG A 122 -12.92 -12.88 12.77
CA ARG A 122 -13.94 -13.71 13.41
C ARG A 122 -15.29 -13.44 12.80
N ARG A 123 -16.11 -14.48 12.68
CA ARG A 123 -17.50 -14.38 12.28
C ARG A 123 -18.36 -15.33 13.14
N SER A 124 -19.61 -14.94 13.36
CA SER A 124 -20.63 -15.80 13.95
C SER A 124 -21.91 -15.69 13.15
N PHE A 125 -22.60 -16.81 12.96
CA PHE A 125 -23.93 -16.84 12.33
C PHE A 125 -24.70 -18.08 12.73
N THR A 126 -26.02 -18.00 12.70
CA THR A 126 -26.92 -19.11 13.01
C THR A 126 -27.81 -19.41 11.80
N VAL A 127 -27.81 -20.66 11.35
CA VAL A 127 -28.64 -21.16 10.23
C VAL A 127 -29.15 -22.56 10.60
N PHE A 128 -30.43 -22.86 10.32
CA PHE A 128 -31.04 -24.16 10.56
C PHE A 128 -30.87 -24.70 11.99
N GLY A 129 -30.91 -23.81 13.01
CA GLY A 129 -30.75 -24.20 14.41
C GLY A 129 -29.31 -24.46 14.86
N VAL A 130 -28.32 -24.32 13.98
CA VAL A 130 -26.89 -24.46 14.31
C VAL A 130 -26.21 -23.10 14.24
N ARG A 131 -25.48 -22.72 15.30
CA ARG A 131 -24.57 -21.57 15.33
C ARG A 131 -23.18 -22.04 14.90
N PHE A 132 -22.56 -21.27 14.01
CA PHE A 132 -21.19 -21.42 13.57
C PHE A 132 -20.39 -20.20 14.03
N ASP A 133 -19.30 -20.45 14.74
CA ASP A 133 -18.29 -19.45 15.09
C ASP A 133 -17.02 -19.76 14.26
N VAL A 134 -16.56 -18.79 13.47
CA VAL A 134 -15.44 -18.94 12.52
C VAL A 134 -14.29 -18.05 12.94
N CYS A 135 -13.07 -18.62 12.98
CA CYS A 135 -11.83 -17.91 13.25
C CYS A 135 -10.85 -18.15 12.11
N LYS A 136 -10.39 -17.07 11.45
CA LYS A 136 -9.46 -17.12 10.31
C LYS A 136 -8.28 -16.18 10.51
N PHE A 137 -7.08 -16.65 10.14
CA PHE A 137 -5.88 -15.82 10.07
C PHE A 137 -4.88 -16.34 9.03
N LEU A 138 -4.09 -15.42 8.47
CA LEU A 138 -2.90 -15.68 7.66
C LEU A 138 -1.68 -15.47 8.55
N SER A 139 -0.92 -16.54 8.79
CA SER A 139 0.11 -16.52 9.82
C SER A 139 1.26 -15.58 9.50
N VAL A 140 1.61 -14.69 10.45
CA VAL A 140 2.84 -13.88 10.39
C VAL A 140 4.04 -14.59 11.00
N ALA A 141 3.82 -15.70 11.71
CA ALA A 141 4.87 -16.53 12.25
C ALA A 141 5.40 -17.57 11.24
N GLN A 142 4.56 -17.99 10.29
CA GLN A 142 4.91 -18.87 9.17
C GLN A 142 4.15 -18.36 7.92
N LYS A 143 4.83 -17.64 7.06
CA LYS A 143 4.22 -16.88 5.95
C LYS A 143 3.38 -17.70 4.97
N GLU A 144 3.72 -18.98 4.77
CA GLU A 144 3.01 -19.90 3.86
C GLU A 144 1.71 -20.45 4.45
N GLN A 145 1.38 -20.13 5.71
CA GLN A 145 0.30 -20.78 6.47
C GLN A 145 -0.96 -19.92 6.56
N ALA A 146 -2.10 -20.52 6.23
CA ALA A 146 -3.45 -20.01 6.50
C ALA A 146 -4.24 -21.02 7.35
N LEU A 147 -4.95 -20.52 8.37
CA LEU A 147 -5.75 -21.36 9.27
C LEU A 147 -7.16 -20.82 9.38
N ILE A 148 -8.11 -21.75 9.35
CA ILE A 148 -9.53 -21.46 9.52
C ILE A 148 -10.13 -22.54 10.42
N ARG A 149 -10.84 -22.14 11.47
CA ARG A 149 -11.55 -23.02 12.39
C ARG A 149 -13.02 -22.64 12.46
N TRP A 150 -13.88 -23.62 12.38
CA TRP A 150 -15.31 -23.56 12.65
C TRP A 150 -15.62 -24.28 13.94
N GLU A 151 -16.43 -23.66 14.78
CA GLU A 151 -17.07 -24.28 15.93
C GLU A 151 -18.57 -24.30 15.66
N ALA A 152 -19.18 -25.48 15.65
CA ALA A 152 -20.60 -25.68 15.39
C ALA A 152 -21.30 -26.14 16.67
N VAL A 153 -22.42 -25.47 17.05
CA VAL A 153 -23.21 -25.83 18.21
C VAL A 153 -24.69 -25.66 17.93
N SER A 154 -25.51 -26.63 18.33
CA SER A 154 -26.95 -26.52 18.24
C SER A 154 -27.49 -25.52 19.26
N VAL A 155 -28.37 -24.63 18.82
CA VAL A 155 -29.01 -23.58 19.65
C VAL A 155 -30.51 -23.76 19.77
N ASP A 156 -31.12 -24.76 19.14
CA ASP A 156 -32.56 -25.08 19.20
C ASP A 156 -32.88 -26.29 20.09
N GLY A 157 -31.87 -26.85 20.73
CA GLY A 157 -31.99 -28.01 21.61
C GLY A 157 -32.13 -29.37 20.92
N LYS A 158 -31.94 -29.41 19.60
CA LYS A 158 -31.93 -30.65 18.81
C LYS A 158 -30.50 -31.05 18.49
N THR A 159 -30.32 -32.29 18.04
CA THR A 159 -29.08 -32.74 17.42
C THR A 159 -29.24 -32.66 15.91
N HIS A 160 -28.22 -32.07 15.23
CA HIS A 160 -28.18 -31.87 13.79
C HIS A 160 -27.02 -32.64 13.19
N GLN A 161 -27.23 -33.25 12.00
CA GLN A 161 -26.16 -33.79 11.18
C GLN A 161 -25.52 -32.66 10.39
N VAL A 162 -24.28 -32.32 10.71
CA VAL A 162 -23.54 -31.27 10.00
C VAL A 162 -22.46 -31.92 9.13
N ARG A 163 -22.46 -31.59 7.82
CA ARG A 163 -21.41 -31.97 6.87
C ARG A 163 -20.68 -30.75 6.38
N ILE A 164 -19.35 -30.84 6.31
CA ILE A 164 -18.47 -29.79 5.74
C ILE A 164 -17.66 -30.42 4.60
N ASP A 165 -17.82 -29.87 3.39
CA ASP A 165 -16.97 -30.19 2.24
C ASP A 165 -15.92 -29.10 2.11
N SER A 166 -14.66 -29.40 2.42
CA SER A 166 -13.53 -28.47 2.34
C SER A 166 -12.90 -28.53 0.97
N ILE A 167 -12.85 -27.40 0.28
CA ILE A 167 -12.51 -27.31 -1.14
C ILE A 167 -11.30 -26.39 -1.34
N ILE A 168 -10.36 -26.80 -2.22
CA ILE A 168 -9.46 -25.87 -2.90
C ILE A 168 -9.97 -25.75 -4.33
N ASP A 169 -10.26 -24.52 -4.73
CA ASP A 169 -10.86 -24.21 -6.03
C ASP A 169 -9.89 -23.39 -6.89
N ALA A 170 -9.43 -23.97 -7.98
CA ALA A 170 -8.56 -23.35 -8.96
C ALA A 170 -9.34 -22.76 -10.15
N ASP A 171 -10.68 -22.90 -10.19
CA ASP A 171 -11.54 -22.27 -11.20
C ASP A 171 -11.79 -20.81 -10.85
N VAL A 172 -10.74 -20.02 -10.87
CA VAL A 172 -10.73 -18.61 -10.51
C VAL A 172 -10.37 -17.74 -11.73
N LYS A 173 -10.89 -16.53 -11.75
CA LYS A 173 -10.58 -15.51 -12.76
C LYS A 173 -10.52 -14.14 -12.10
N ASN A 174 -9.90 -13.18 -12.78
CA ASN A 174 -10.02 -11.79 -12.44
C ASN A 174 -11.36 -11.22 -12.94
N GLU A 175 -11.97 -10.32 -12.19
CA GLU A 175 -13.14 -9.58 -12.66
C GLU A 175 -12.75 -8.54 -13.72
N ASP A 176 -11.56 -7.97 -13.62
CA ASP A 176 -11.06 -6.93 -14.53
C ASP A 176 -10.17 -7.47 -15.67
N SER A 177 -10.27 -8.77 -15.98
CA SER A 177 -9.59 -9.34 -17.15
C SER A 177 -10.04 -8.63 -18.44
N ASN A 178 -9.08 -8.26 -19.28
CA ASN A 178 -9.35 -7.52 -20.51
C ASN A 178 -10.22 -8.29 -21.51
N TYR A 179 -10.13 -9.61 -21.50
CA TYR A 179 -10.78 -10.49 -22.49
C TYR A 179 -11.47 -11.69 -21.83
N GLU A 180 -11.81 -11.57 -20.54
CA GLU A 180 -12.40 -12.64 -19.73
C GLU A 180 -11.54 -13.93 -19.68
N GLU A 181 -10.25 -13.79 -19.87
CA GLU A 181 -9.32 -14.91 -19.91
C GLU A 181 -9.06 -15.44 -18.50
N LYS A 182 -8.89 -16.76 -18.40
CA LYS A 182 -8.35 -17.42 -17.21
C LYS A 182 -6.83 -17.41 -17.28
N PHE A 183 -6.18 -17.02 -16.20
CA PHE A 183 -4.73 -16.93 -16.15
C PHE A 183 -4.04 -18.19 -15.63
N TRP A 184 -4.80 -19.21 -15.25
CA TRP A 184 -4.30 -20.42 -14.61
C TRP A 184 -4.58 -21.67 -15.43
N GLN A 185 -3.70 -22.67 -15.27
CA GLN A 185 -3.89 -24.07 -15.63
C GLN A 185 -3.53 -24.97 -14.44
N VAL A 186 -4.21 -26.08 -14.26
CA VAL A 186 -3.87 -27.07 -13.24
C VAL A 186 -2.76 -27.94 -13.78
N LEU A 187 -1.65 -28.05 -13.03
CA LEU A 187 -0.52 -28.93 -13.36
C LEU A 187 -0.65 -30.29 -12.71
N ASP A 188 -1.04 -30.31 -11.44
CA ASP A 188 -1.14 -31.53 -10.64
C ASP A 188 -2.12 -31.34 -9.48
N LYS A 189 -2.71 -32.42 -9.03
CA LYS A 189 -3.62 -32.46 -7.88
C LYS A 189 -3.70 -33.84 -7.29
N GLY A 190 -4.05 -33.91 -6.02
CA GLY A 190 -4.23 -35.19 -5.33
C GLY A 190 -5.13 -35.09 -4.11
N VAL A 191 -5.79 -36.17 -3.81
CA VAL A 191 -6.72 -36.29 -2.68
C VAL A 191 -6.48 -37.60 -1.93
N SER A 192 -6.38 -37.51 -0.61
CA SER A 192 -6.48 -38.62 0.34
C SER A 192 -7.52 -38.26 1.42
N ASP A 193 -7.83 -39.17 2.35
CA ASP A 193 -8.85 -38.89 3.36
C ASP A 193 -8.52 -37.75 4.30
N ASP A 194 -7.24 -37.53 4.55
CA ASP A 194 -6.71 -36.55 5.52
C ASP A 194 -6.06 -35.31 4.89
N ARG A 195 -6.03 -35.24 3.55
CA ARG A 195 -5.27 -34.23 2.82
C ARG A 195 -5.69 -34.15 1.37
N SER A 196 -5.57 -32.93 0.81
CA SER A 196 -5.57 -32.75 -0.64
C SER A 196 -4.74 -31.53 -1.04
N TYR A 197 -4.33 -31.49 -2.32
CA TYR A 197 -3.57 -30.38 -2.89
C TYR A 197 -3.94 -30.12 -4.35
N ILE A 198 -3.74 -28.88 -4.78
CA ILE A 198 -3.74 -28.47 -6.19
C ILE A 198 -2.50 -27.60 -6.43
N ALA A 199 -1.74 -27.94 -7.46
CA ALA A 199 -0.70 -27.09 -8.03
C ALA A 199 -1.17 -26.50 -9.35
N THR A 200 -1.16 -25.19 -9.45
CA THR A 200 -1.52 -24.42 -10.64
C THR A 200 -0.29 -23.72 -11.21
N GLN A 201 -0.32 -23.40 -12.49
CA GLN A 201 0.67 -22.57 -13.15
C GLN A 201 -0.06 -21.48 -13.96
N THR A 202 0.51 -20.27 -14.01
CA THR A 202 0.02 -19.26 -14.95
C THR A 202 0.14 -19.76 -16.38
N VAL A 203 -0.83 -19.45 -17.23
CA VAL A 203 -0.77 -19.86 -18.64
C VAL A 203 0.41 -19.20 -19.35
N ALA A 204 0.86 -19.80 -20.46
CA ALA A 204 1.91 -19.23 -21.28
C ALA A 204 1.50 -17.86 -21.82
N ASN A 205 2.47 -16.95 -21.95
CA ASN A 205 2.25 -15.62 -22.49
C ASN A 205 3.23 -15.33 -23.64
N PRO A 206 2.86 -14.46 -24.58
CA PRO A 206 3.71 -14.14 -25.74
C PRO A 206 4.80 -13.12 -25.42
N PHE A 207 4.90 -12.62 -24.18
CA PHE A 207 5.78 -11.51 -23.80
C PHE A 207 7.08 -11.95 -23.16
N GLY A 208 7.28 -13.28 -23.00
CA GLY A 208 8.49 -13.83 -22.39
C GLY A 208 8.57 -13.65 -20.87
N VAL A 209 7.44 -13.35 -20.22
CA VAL A 209 7.35 -13.29 -18.76
C VAL A 209 7.33 -14.70 -18.20
N GLU A 210 8.07 -14.92 -17.12
CA GLU A 210 8.15 -16.21 -16.44
C GLU A 210 6.77 -16.66 -15.92
N GLN A 211 6.48 -17.97 -16.05
CA GLN A 211 5.27 -18.57 -15.51
C GLN A 211 5.45 -18.89 -14.03
N PHE A 212 4.45 -18.55 -13.22
CA PHE A 212 4.44 -18.84 -11.78
C PHE A 212 3.70 -20.14 -11.48
N ILE A 213 4.27 -20.95 -10.59
CA ILE A 213 3.61 -22.11 -10.00
C ILE A 213 3.14 -21.72 -8.61
N VAL A 214 1.88 -22.00 -8.29
CA VAL A 214 1.29 -21.86 -6.95
C VAL A 214 0.66 -23.20 -6.57
N ASN A 215 1.07 -23.73 -5.43
CA ASN A 215 0.51 -24.95 -4.84
C ASN A 215 -0.17 -24.61 -3.52
N ALA A 216 -1.39 -25.06 -3.32
CA ALA A 216 -2.04 -25.07 -2.02
C ALA A 216 -2.29 -26.50 -1.58
N GLU A 217 -1.89 -26.82 -0.36
CA GLU A 217 -2.12 -28.08 0.31
C GLU A 217 -2.97 -27.85 1.56
N GLN A 218 -4.06 -28.61 1.72
CA GLN A 218 -4.91 -28.56 2.91
C GLN A 218 -4.83 -29.85 3.71
N THR A 219 -4.78 -29.69 5.03
CA THR A 219 -4.89 -30.75 6.04
C THR A 219 -5.93 -30.35 7.08
N PHE A 220 -6.36 -31.27 7.90
CA PHE A 220 -7.52 -31.10 8.77
C PHE A 220 -7.27 -31.57 10.19
N ALA A 221 -8.00 -30.97 11.14
CA ALA A 221 -8.07 -31.42 12.53
C ALA A 221 -9.47 -31.10 13.10
N GLY A 222 -9.73 -31.56 14.32
CA GLY A 222 -11.00 -31.34 15.01
C GLY A 222 -11.75 -32.64 15.26
N SER A 223 -13.04 -32.50 15.58
CA SER A 223 -13.91 -33.62 15.99
C SER A 223 -14.74 -34.21 14.84
N PHE A 224 -14.80 -33.56 13.69
CA PHE A 224 -15.51 -34.07 12.52
C PHE A 224 -14.82 -35.31 11.93
N LYS A 225 -15.61 -36.29 11.53
CA LYS A 225 -15.14 -37.55 10.95
C LYS A 225 -15.03 -37.45 9.44
N ALA A 226 -13.92 -37.88 8.86
CA ALA A 226 -13.73 -37.92 7.42
C ALA A 226 -14.69 -38.91 6.76
N LEU A 227 -15.30 -38.49 5.65
CA LEU A 227 -16.13 -39.26 4.74
C LEU A 227 -15.40 -39.70 3.48
N GLY A 228 -14.28 -39.03 3.16
CA GLY A 228 -13.49 -39.26 1.97
C GLY A 228 -13.27 -37.99 1.15
N GLY A 229 -12.60 -38.15 0.04
CA GLY A 229 -12.29 -37.02 -0.84
C GLY A 229 -12.73 -37.24 -2.28
N SER A 230 -12.84 -36.17 -3.02
CA SER A 230 -13.17 -36.15 -4.45
C SER A 230 -12.41 -35.08 -5.20
N GLN A 231 -12.33 -35.17 -6.53
CA GLN A 231 -11.68 -34.17 -7.36
C GLN A 231 -12.44 -34.01 -8.68
N THR A 232 -12.37 -32.78 -9.19
CA THR A 232 -12.80 -32.40 -10.54
C THR A 232 -11.61 -31.87 -11.34
N ASP A 233 -11.81 -31.34 -12.54
CA ASP A 233 -10.71 -30.76 -13.31
C ASP A 233 -10.03 -29.58 -12.58
N TRP A 234 -10.80 -28.81 -11.81
CA TRP A 234 -10.36 -27.57 -11.18
C TRP A 234 -10.41 -27.56 -9.65
N GLN A 235 -10.93 -28.61 -9.01
CA GLN A 235 -11.15 -28.65 -7.57
C GLN A 235 -10.68 -29.95 -6.96
N VAL A 236 -10.22 -29.86 -5.71
CA VAL A 236 -10.12 -30.99 -4.79
C VAL A 236 -11.00 -30.72 -3.58
N SER A 237 -11.63 -31.75 -3.04
CA SER A 237 -12.53 -31.65 -1.90
C SER A 237 -12.33 -32.82 -0.94
N ASN A 238 -12.40 -32.54 0.36
CA ASN A 238 -12.51 -33.53 1.43
C ASN A 238 -13.79 -33.25 2.22
N SER A 239 -14.57 -34.29 2.45
CA SER A 239 -15.86 -34.24 3.15
C SER A 239 -15.73 -34.77 4.57
N PHE A 240 -16.39 -34.12 5.51
CA PHE A 240 -16.40 -34.45 6.92
C PHE A 240 -17.80 -34.30 7.49
N GLU A 241 -18.13 -35.06 8.54
CA GLU A 241 -19.41 -34.95 9.23
C GLU A 241 -19.28 -35.02 10.75
N ALA A 242 -20.24 -34.44 11.44
CA ALA A 242 -20.41 -34.58 12.89
C ALA A 242 -21.90 -34.50 13.27
N GLU A 243 -22.26 -35.13 14.38
CA GLU A 243 -23.51 -34.89 15.09
C GLU A 243 -23.32 -33.70 16.04
N VAL A 244 -23.98 -32.59 15.75
CA VAL A 244 -23.85 -31.34 16.49
C VAL A 244 -25.01 -31.17 17.46
N GLY A 245 -24.70 -31.23 18.75
CA GLY A 245 -25.63 -31.00 19.84
C GLY A 245 -25.34 -29.71 20.61
N GLY A 246 -25.65 -29.69 21.90
CA GLY A 246 -25.40 -28.53 22.76
C GLY A 246 -23.93 -28.31 23.17
N THR A 247 -23.02 -29.21 22.79
CA THR A 247 -21.56 -29.07 22.95
C THR A 247 -20.95 -28.71 21.61
N PRO A 248 -20.03 -27.75 21.55
CA PRO A 248 -19.38 -27.36 20.29
C PRO A 248 -18.57 -28.51 19.67
N GLU A 249 -18.77 -28.72 18.37
CA GLU A 249 -17.94 -29.59 17.54
C GLU A 249 -17.03 -28.72 16.69
N THR A 250 -15.75 -29.10 16.51
CA THR A 250 -14.74 -28.28 15.84
C THR A 250 -14.30 -28.89 14.52
N PHE A 251 -14.13 -28.05 13.52
CA PHE A 251 -13.49 -28.38 12.25
C PHE A 251 -12.39 -27.38 11.95
N GLU A 252 -11.17 -27.87 11.72
CA GLU A 252 -10.02 -27.03 11.37
C GLU A 252 -9.54 -27.36 9.96
N LYS A 253 -9.41 -26.31 9.15
CA LYS A 253 -8.76 -26.33 7.84
C LYS A 253 -7.41 -25.63 7.95
N ARG A 254 -6.34 -26.35 7.67
CA ARG A 254 -4.96 -25.87 7.71
C ARG A 254 -4.40 -25.89 6.30
N VAL A 255 -4.04 -24.75 5.78
CA VAL A 255 -3.57 -24.58 4.40
C VAL A 255 -2.13 -24.12 4.39
N ILE A 256 -1.32 -24.75 3.55
CA ILE A 256 0.03 -24.28 3.19
C ILE A 256 0.03 -23.90 1.72
N VAL A 257 0.52 -22.68 1.44
CA VAL A 257 0.67 -22.15 0.08
C VAL A 257 2.15 -21.97 -0.22
N THR A 258 2.64 -22.64 -1.28
CA THR A 258 4.03 -22.55 -1.75
C THR A 258 4.10 -22.16 -3.22
N THR A 259 5.19 -21.48 -3.63
CA THR A 259 5.28 -20.92 -4.98
C THR A 259 6.65 -21.13 -5.61
N SER A 260 6.69 -21.07 -6.95
CA SER A 260 7.94 -21.13 -7.71
C SER A 260 8.85 -19.91 -7.49
N ARG A 261 8.38 -18.86 -6.81
CA ARG A 261 9.23 -17.74 -6.41
C ARG A 261 10.27 -18.13 -5.35
N ASP A 262 9.94 -19.12 -4.52
CA ASP A 262 10.80 -19.60 -3.44
C ASP A 262 11.40 -20.99 -3.73
N TYR A 263 10.71 -21.81 -4.55
CA TYR A 263 11.09 -23.18 -4.83
C TYR A 263 11.10 -23.46 -6.34
N GLN A 264 12.20 -23.96 -6.86
CA GLN A 264 12.37 -24.11 -8.31
C GLN A 264 11.67 -25.37 -8.86
N GLY A 265 10.64 -25.18 -9.68
CA GLY A 265 9.90 -26.24 -10.38
C GLY A 265 8.82 -26.92 -9.52
N LEU A 266 7.93 -27.65 -10.21
CA LEU A 266 6.73 -28.23 -9.63
C LEU A 266 7.02 -29.15 -8.43
N GLU A 267 7.97 -30.06 -8.58
CA GLU A 267 8.25 -31.05 -7.53
C GLU A 267 8.83 -30.41 -6.27
N ALA A 268 9.68 -29.37 -6.40
CA ALA A 268 10.20 -28.65 -5.25
C ALA A 268 9.12 -27.83 -4.53
N VAL A 269 8.22 -27.19 -5.29
CA VAL A 269 7.07 -26.44 -4.75
C VAL A 269 6.14 -27.38 -3.96
N LYS A 270 5.81 -28.56 -4.50
CA LYS A 270 4.98 -29.57 -3.84
C LYS A 270 5.67 -30.15 -2.59
N ALA A 271 6.95 -30.49 -2.72
CA ALA A 271 7.72 -31.07 -1.59
C ALA A 271 7.82 -30.11 -0.41
N ALA A 272 8.02 -28.81 -0.69
CA ALA A 272 8.03 -27.78 0.33
C ALA A 272 6.65 -27.64 1.02
N GLY A 273 5.56 -27.61 0.25
CA GLY A 273 4.20 -27.60 0.78
C GLY A 273 3.95 -28.76 1.70
N ARG A 274 4.33 -29.97 1.26
CA ARG A 274 4.23 -31.21 2.03
C ARG A 274 4.99 -31.16 3.35
N ALA A 275 6.25 -30.77 3.31
CA ALA A 275 7.09 -30.69 4.50
C ALA A 275 6.57 -29.67 5.53
N LEU A 276 6.07 -28.53 5.08
CA LEU A 276 5.45 -27.53 5.95
C LEU A 276 4.13 -28.02 6.55
N SER A 277 3.28 -28.71 5.77
CA SER A 277 2.04 -29.33 6.27
C SER A 277 2.31 -30.37 7.35
N GLU A 278 3.32 -31.22 7.14
CA GLU A 278 3.72 -32.24 8.11
C GLU A 278 4.26 -31.66 9.41
N LYS A 279 4.99 -30.53 9.32
CA LYS A 279 5.51 -29.80 10.49
C LYS A 279 4.40 -29.32 11.43
N ILE A 280 3.23 -28.97 10.92
CA ILE A 280 2.12 -28.41 11.71
C ILE A 280 1.02 -29.42 12.04
N ALA A 281 1.06 -30.62 11.48
CA ALA A 281 -0.02 -31.62 11.58
C ALA A 281 -0.41 -31.96 13.02
N GLY A 282 0.56 -32.04 13.94
CA GLY A 282 0.31 -32.36 15.35
C GLY A 282 0.27 -31.17 16.30
N VAL A 283 0.35 -29.92 15.78
CA VAL A 283 0.39 -28.71 16.60
C VAL A 283 -1.03 -28.26 16.91
N ALA A 284 -1.32 -27.90 18.17
CA ALA A 284 -2.62 -27.36 18.55
C ALA A 284 -2.90 -26.04 17.85
N PHE A 285 -4.15 -25.78 17.46
CA PHE A 285 -4.58 -24.54 16.81
C PHE A 285 -4.22 -23.32 17.66
N GLU A 286 -4.45 -23.38 18.97
CA GLU A 286 -4.12 -22.29 19.89
C GLU A 286 -2.64 -21.97 19.90
N THR A 287 -1.75 -22.95 19.81
CA THR A 287 -0.30 -22.74 19.72
C THR A 287 0.07 -21.95 18.45
N LEU A 288 -0.55 -22.30 17.32
CA LEU A 288 -0.35 -21.60 16.04
C LEU A 288 -0.93 -20.18 16.07
N LEU A 289 -2.12 -20.03 16.67
CA LEU A 289 -2.77 -18.74 16.87
C LEU A 289 -1.97 -17.82 17.81
N ASP A 290 -1.43 -18.36 18.91
CA ASP A 290 -0.66 -17.58 19.87
C ASP A 290 0.69 -17.11 19.25
N ALA A 291 1.33 -17.95 18.44
CA ALA A 291 2.52 -17.55 17.69
C ALA A 291 2.21 -16.42 16.68
N HIS A 292 1.07 -16.50 16.00
CA HIS A 292 0.58 -15.45 15.11
C HIS A 292 0.31 -14.13 15.85
N LYS A 293 -0.44 -14.20 16.97
CA LYS A 293 -0.72 -13.03 17.81
C LYS A 293 0.54 -12.37 18.34
N ALA A 294 1.52 -13.17 18.80
CA ALA A 294 2.80 -12.66 19.26
C ALA A 294 3.54 -11.89 18.16
N GLY A 295 3.48 -12.35 16.91
CA GLY A 295 4.04 -11.65 15.76
C GLY A 295 3.39 -10.28 15.52
N TRP A 296 2.07 -10.19 15.62
CA TRP A 296 1.37 -8.91 15.53
C TRP A 296 1.66 -7.99 16.70
N LEU A 297 1.64 -8.47 17.93
CA LEU A 297 1.95 -7.68 19.12
C LEU A 297 3.36 -7.10 19.02
N HIS A 298 4.34 -7.87 18.52
CA HIS A 298 5.69 -7.36 18.29
C HIS A 298 5.73 -6.21 17.27
N ARG A 299 4.93 -6.28 16.19
CA ARG A 299 4.81 -5.16 15.23
C ARG A 299 4.24 -3.90 15.90
N TRP A 300 3.25 -4.06 16.76
CA TRP A 300 2.61 -2.96 17.47
C TRP A 300 3.49 -2.30 18.54
N GLU A 301 4.49 -2.98 19.09
CA GLU A 301 5.43 -2.39 20.08
C GLU A 301 6.06 -1.08 19.60
N ILE A 302 6.34 -0.98 18.29
CA ILE A 302 6.93 0.22 17.68
C ILE A 302 5.90 1.02 16.92
N ALA A 303 5.01 0.35 16.21
CA ALA A 303 4.16 0.99 15.21
C ALA A 303 2.92 1.67 15.81
N ASP A 304 2.49 1.32 17.02
CA ASP A 304 1.26 1.87 17.58
C ASP A 304 1.34 3.38 17.75
N VAL A 305 0.30 4.06 17.28
CA VAL A 305 0.04 5.47 17.53
C VAL A 305 -1.18 5.56 18.42
N VAL A 306 -1.01 6.13 19.61
CA VAL A 306 -2.09 6.32 20.57
C VAL A 306 -2.67 7.72 20.37
N ILE A 307 -3.99 7.80 20.19
CA ILE A 307 -4.75 9.07 20.13
C ILE A 307 -5.78 9.05 21.26
N GLU A 308 -5.75 10.07 22.10
CA GLU A 308 -6.69 10.23 23.21
C GLU A 308 -7.75 11.27 22.87
N GLY A 309 -9.01 10.98 23.18
CA GLY A 309 -10.14 11.89 22.97
C GLY A 309 -10.90 11.70 21.65
N SER A 310 -10.46 10.75 20.77
CA SER A 310 -11.19 10.43 19.54
C SER A 310 -11.01 8.97 19.14
N ASP A 311 -12.00 8.14 19.39
CA ASP A 311 -12.00 6.72 18.98
C ASP A 311 -12.01 6.58 17.44
N GLU A 312 -12.63 7.50 16.72
CA GLU A 312 -12.64 7.50 15.25
C GLU A 312 -11.24 7.72 14.67
N ALA A 313 -10.51 8.70 15.22
CA ALA A 313 -9.12 8.97 14.82
C ALA A 313 -8.21 7.79 15.19
N GLN A 314 -8.41 7.21 16.38
CA GLN A 314 -7.65 6.05 16.85
C GLN A 314 -7.90 4.81 16.01
N GLN A 315 -9.15 4.52 15.65
CA GLN A 315 -9.48 3.40 14.75
C GLN A 315 -8.84 3.61 13.38
N GLY A 316 -8.92 4.82 12.84
CA GLY A 316 -8.39 5.15 11.52
C GLY A 316 -6.90 4.89 11.39
N ILE A 317 -6.08 5.41 12.31
CA ILE A 317 -4.63 5.20 12.25
C ILE A 317 -4.25 3.72 12.43
N ARG A 318 -4.89 2.99 13.36
CA ARG A 318 -4.59 1.57 13.57
C ARG A 318 -5.04 0.70 12.40
N PHE A 319 -6.19 0.99 11.81
CA PHE A 319 -6.63 0.31 10.59
C PHE A 319 -5.63 0.48 9.44
N ASN A 320 -5.17 1.69 9.22
CA ASN A 320 -4.23 1.99 8.16
C ASN A 320 -2.88 1.29 8.38
N LEU A 321 -2.34 1.33 9.58
CA LEU A 321 -1.09 0.64 9.91
C LEU A 321 -1.24 -0.89 9.82
N PHE A 322 -2.38 -1.44 10.28
CA PHE A 322 -2.68 -2.87 10.17
C PHE A 322 -2.70 -3.33 8.72
N GLN A 323 -3.41 -2.65 7.84
CA GLN A 323 -3.52 -3.03 6.43
C GLN A 323 -2.20 -2.85 5.67
N LEU A 324 -1.45 -1.79 5.99
CA LEU A 324 -0.13 -1.56 5.42
C LEU A 324 0.84 -2.69 5.78
N PHE A 325 0.92 -3.08 7.05
CA PHE A 325 1.79 -4.19 7.51
C PHE A 325 1.29 -5.57 7.11
N SER A 326 0.00 -5.72 6.85
CA SER A 326 -0.56 -6.91 6.21
C SER A 326 -0.06 -7.07 4.78
N THR A 327 0.20 -5.95 4.09
CA THR A 327 0.67 -5.93 2.69
C THR A 327 2.20 -6.11 2.60
N TYR A 328 2.96 -5.39 3.44
CA TYR A 328 4.41 -5.38 3.39
C TYR A 328 5.02 -5.18 4.78
N TYR A 329 5.91 -6.07 5.17
CA TYR A 329 6.70 -5.93 6.40
C TYR A 329 8.22 -6.03 6.18
N GLY A 330 8.66 -6.12 4.91
CA GLY A 330 10.05 -5.88 4.51
C GLY A 330 11.02 -7.04 4.51
N GLU A 331 10.53 -8.27 4.53
CA GLU A 331 11.39 -9.47 4.58
C GLU A 331 11.96 -9.87 3.21
N ASP A 332 11.37 -9.43 2.11
CA ASP A 332 11.72 -9.85 0.75
C ASP A 332 12.05 -8.65 -0.15
N ALA A 333 13.34 -8.50 -0.50
CA ALA A 333 13.82 -7.45 -1.41
C ALA A 333 13.34 -7.60 -2.88
N ARG A 334 12.64 -8.69 -3.20
CA ARG A 334 12.00 -8.91 -4.52
C ARG A 334 10.59 -8.33 -4.59
N LEU A 335 10.08 -7.76 -3.48
CA LEU A 335 8.73 -7.24 -3.33
C LEU A 335 8.72 -5.74 -3.06
N ASN A 336 7.57 -5.13 -3.35
CA ASN A 336 7.29 -3.74 -3.06
C ASN A 336 5.82 -3.57 -2.65
N ILE A 337 5.39 -2.33 -2.38
CA ILE A 337 4.05 -2.02 -1.89
C ILE A 337 3.20 -1.58 -3.07
N GLY A 338 2.17 -2.37 -3.40
CA GLY A 338 1.19 -1.99 -4.42
C GLY A 338 0.07 -1.12 -3.84
N PRO A 339 -0.52 -0.19 -4.63
CA PRO A 339 -1.56 0.73 -4.15
C PRO A 339 -2.80 0.05 -3.54
N LYS A 340 -3.19 -1.11 -4.04
CA LYS A 340 -4.29 -1.92 -3.48
C LYS A 340 -3.82 -3.11 -2.64
N GLY A 341 -2.52 -3.37 -2.58
CA GLY A 341 -1.96 -4.50 -1.83
C GLY A 341 -2.59 -5.85 -2.20
N PHE A 342 -3.13 -6.55 -1.20
CA PHE A 342 -3.84 -7.83 -1.36
C PHE A 342 -5.37 -7.69 -1.29
N THR A 343 -5.92 -6.50 -1.47
CA THR A 343 -7.32 -6.21 -1.20
C THR A 343 -8.16 -6.01 -2.46
N GLY A 344 -7.53 -6.02 -3.63
CA GLY A 344 -8.21 -5.85 -4.92
C GLY A 344 -7.29 -6.11 -6.12
N GLU A 345 -7.89 -6.25 -7.28
CA GLU A 345 -7.21 -6.56 -8.54
C GLU A 345 -6.62 -5.31 -9.20
N LYS A 346 -7.32 -4.18 -9.10
CA LYS A 346 -6.88 -2.90 -9.65
C LYS A 346 -5.65 -2.42 -8.89
N TYR A 347 -4.54 -2.18 -9.62
CA TYR A 347 -3.27 -1.73 -9.04
C TYR A 347 -2.72 -2.60 -7.90
N GLY A 348 -3.21 -3.79 -7.70
CA GLY A 348 -2.81 -4.75 -6.65
C GLY A 348 -1.33 -4.94 -6.58
N GLY A 349 -0.56 -5.73 -6.31
CA GLY A 349 0.87 -5.94 -6.18
C GLY A 349 1.84 -5.21 -7.12
N ALA A 350 1.36 -4.36 -8.04
CA ALA A 350 2.21 -3.54 -8.91
C ALA A 350 2.85 -2.38 -8.16
N THR A 351 4.08 -2.02 -8.51
CA THR A 351 4.82 -0.93 -7.88
C THR A 351 4.57 0.39 -8.59
N TYR A 352 4.31 1.44 -7.81
CA TYR A 352 4.18 2.84 -8.23
C TYR A 352 5.22 3.71 -7.49
N TRP A 353 5.26 5.01 -7.79
CA TRP A 353 6.09 5.99 -7.08
C TRP A 353 5.66 6.26 -5.63
N ASP A 354 4.47 5.83 -5.28
CA ASP A 354 3.86 5.95 -3.95
C ASP A 354 4.78 5.42 -2.85
N THR A 355 5.49 4.33 -3.12
CA THR A 355 6.41 3.74 -2.16
C THR A 355 7.51 4.72 -1.78
N GLU A 356 8.17 5.32 -2.76
CA GLU A 356 9.29 6.22 -2.55
C GLU A 356 8.84 7.56 -1.96
N ALA A 357 7.71 8.08 -2.43
CA ALA A 357 7.22 9.40 -2.04
C ALA A 357 6.53 9.41 -0.67
N TYR A 358 5.84 8.33 -0.30
CA TYR A 358 4.96 8.30 0.87
C TYR A 358 5.30 7.19 1.87
N ALA A 359 5.58 5.97 1.40
CA ALA A 359 5.78 4.83 2.30
C ALA A 359 7.17 4.82 2.95
N VAL A 360 8.23 5.14 2.22
CA VAL A 360 9.61 5.13 2.73
C VAL A 360 9.76 5.92 4.02
N PRO A 361 9.25 7.16 4.19
CA PRO A 361 9.36 7.89 5.45
C PRO A 361 8.74 7.18 6.66
N LEU A 362 7.63 6.45 6.46
CA LEU A 362 7.00 5.66 7.51
C LEU A 362 7.87 4.45 7.89
N TYR A 363 8.31 3.67 6.90
CA TYR A 363 9.12 2.47 7.18
C TYR A 363 10.47 2.81 7.79
N LEU A 364 11.08 3.94 7.45
CA LEU A 364 12.28 4.45 8.12
C LEU A 364 12.09 4.62 9.63
N ALA A 365 10.90 5.05 10.04
CA ALA A 365 10.60 5.32 11.44
C ALA A 365 10.09 4.10 12.21
N LEU A 366 9.32 3.22 11.57
CA LEU A 366 8.57 2.15 12.24
C LEU A 366 9.17 0.76 12.05
N ALA A 367 10.15 0.60 11.17
CA ALA A 367 10.78 -0.68 10.91
C ALA A 367 12.30 -0.62 11.11
N GLU A 368 12.95 -1.78 11.10
CA GLU A 368 14.40 -1.83 11.07
C GLU A 368 14.92 -1.26 9.73
N PRO A 369 16.13 -0.62 9.71
CA PRO A 369 16.69 -0.01 8.50
C PRO A 369 16.78 -0.95 7.29
N GLU A 370 16.92 -2.25 7.53
CA GLU A 370 16.92 -3.33 6.54
C GLU A 370 15.66 -3.30 5.65
N VAL A 371 14.50 -3.06 6.25
CA VAL A 371 13.20 -3.05 5.55
C VAL A 371 13.17 -1.96 4.47
N THR A 372 13.57 -0.74 4.82
CA THR A 372 13.67 0.35 3.85
C THR A 372 14.79 0.10 2.84
N ARG A 373 15.93 -0.45 3.28
CA ARG A 373 17.02 -0.85 2.37
C ARG A 373 16.54 -1.87 1.33
N ASN A 374 15.69 -2.83 1.70
CA ASN A 374 15.08 -3.78 0.77
C ASN A 374 14.21 -3.08 -0.28
N LEU A 375 13.45 -2.05 0.08
CA LEU A 375 12.67 -1.24 -0.87
C LEU A 375 13.58 -0.52 -1.88
N LEU A 376 14.71 0.04 -1.42
CA LEU A 376 15.70 0.66 -2.30
C LEU A 376 16.40 -0.38 -3.17
N GLN A 377 16.74 -1.55 -2.61
CA GLN A 377 17.38 -2.66 -3.31
C GLN A 377 16.48 -3.22 -4.42
N TYR A 378 15.17 -3.26 -4.21
CA TYR A 378 14.18 -3.62 -5.22
C TYR A 378 14.34 -2.75 -6.47
N ARG A 379 14.41 -1.43 -6.32
CA ARG A 379 14.64 -0.50 -7.44
C ARG A 379 16.01 -0.67 -8.06
N ARG A 380 17.08 -0.82 -7.26
CA ARG A 380 18.42 -1.04 -7.77
C ARG A 380 18.49 -2.32 -8.61
N ASN A 381 17.84 -3.40 -8.19
CA ASN A 381 17.81 -4.66 -8.94
C ASN A 381 17.13 -4.51 -10.31
N GLN A 382 16.26 -3.53 -10.46
CA GLN A 382 15.53 -3.22 -11.69
C GLN A 382 16.23 -2.17 -12.58
N LEU A 383 17.44 -1.73 -12.24
CA LEU A 383 18.18 -0.72 -13.01
C LEU A 383 18.37 -1.10 -14.49
N PRO A 384 18.72 -2.35 -14.88
CA PRO A 384 18.81 -2.74 -16.28
C PRO A 384 17.49 -2.59 -17.05
N GLN A 385 16.35 -2.86 -16.39
CA GLN A 385 15.01 -2.70 -16.96
C GLN A 385 14.66 -1.21 -17.11
N ALA A 386 15.01 -0.38 -16.12
CA ALA A 386 14.83 1.07 -16.21
C ALA A 386 15.66 1.67 -17.36
N GLN A 387 16.87 1.17 -17.60
CA GLN A 387 17.67 1.54 -18.77
C GLN A 387 17.01 1.08 -20.09
N HIS A 388 16.38 -0.10 -20.09
CA HIS A 388 15.59 -0.55 -21.24
C HIS A 388 14.40 0.39 -21.50
N ASN A 389 13.64 0.77 -20.47
CA ASN A 389 12.51 1.69 -20.61
C ASN A 389 12.94 3.06 -21.18
N ALA A 390 14.10 3.60 -20.77
CA ALA A 390 14.63 4.84 -21.32
C ALA A 390 14.94 4.70 -22.82
N ARG A 391 15.59 3.60 -23.24
CA ARG A 391 15.88 3.33 -24.66
C ARG A 391 14.63 3.18 -25.52
N GLU A 392 13.56 2.56 -25.00
CA GLU A 392 12.25 2.48 -25.69
C GLU A 392 11.63 3.85 -25.95
N GLN A 393 11.97 4.85 -25.12
CA GLN A 393 11.61 6.25 -25.31
C GLN A 393 12.62 7.05 -26.15
N GLY A 394 13.71 6.41 -26.62
CA GLY A 394 14.80 7.08 -27.35
C GLY A 394 15.69 7.95 -26.47
N LEU A 395 15.80 7.63 -25.17
CA LEU A 395 16.53 8.40 -24.17
C LEU A 395 17.68 7.60 -23.55
N ALA A 396 18.71 8.31 -23.09
CA ALA A 396 19.83 7.76 -22.35
C ALA A 396 19.47 7.49 -20.88
N GLY A 397 20.38 6.81 -20.17
CA GLY A 397 20.26 6.55 -18.75
C GLY A 397 19.14 5.60 -18.38
N ALA A 398 18.47 5.83 -17.28
CA ALA A 398 17.43 4.97 -16.76
C ALA A 398 16.13 5.74 -16.50
N LEU A 399 14.99 5.21 -17.00
CA LEU A 399 13.64 5.64 -16.70
C LEU A 399 12.91 4.52 -15.96
N TYR A 400 12.75 4.69 -14.67
CA TYR A 400 11.94 3.76 -13.89
C TYR A 400 10.49 3.82 -14.37
N PRO A 401 9.77 2.68 -14.39
CA PRO A 401 8.43 2.61 -14.90
C PRO A 401 7.43 3.34 -13.97
N MET A 402 6.31 3.76 -14.53
CA MET A 402 5.17 4.24 -13.75
C MET A 402 4.58 3.09 -12.96
N VAL A 403 4.35 1.96 -13.63
CA VAL A 403 3.79 0.74 -13.04
C VAL A 403 4.64 -0.46 -13.41
N THR A 404 4.96 -1.30 -12.43
CA THR A 404 5.79 -2.48 -12.70
C THR A 404 5.64 -3.59 -11.67
N PHE A 405 5.98 -4.80 -12.12
CA PHE A 405 6.31 -5.97 -11.28
C PHE A 405 7.80 -6.34 -11.37
N THR A 406 8.46 -5.99 -12.45
CA THR A 406 9.83 -6.44 -12.76
C THR A 406 10.82 -5.34 -13.07
N GLY A 407 10.38 -4.09 -13.16
CA GLY A 407 11.16 -2.95 -13.65
C GLY A 407 10.84 -2.57 -15.09
N ILE A 408 10.15 -3.44 -15.85
CA ILE A 408 9.62 -3.10 -17.18
C ILE A 408 8.31 -2.36 -17.00
N GLU A 409 8.11 -1.27 -17.78
CA GLU A 409 6.84 -0.55 -17.82
C GLU A 409 5.72 -1.48 -18.27
N CYS A 410 4.68 -1.59 -17.46
CA CYS A 410 3.56 -2.49 -17.72
C CYS A 410 2.19 -1.89 -17.37
N HIS A 411 2.08 -0.57 -17.31
CA HIS A 411 0.77 0.06 -17.30
C HIS A 411 0.09 -0.15 -18.66
N ASN A 412 -1.21 0.02 -18.68
CA ASN A 412 -1.95 -0.04 -19.94
C ASN A 412 -1.47 1.07 -20.91
N GLU A 413 -1.87 1.01 -22.17
CA GLU A 413 -1.53 1.98 -23.20
C GLU A 413 -2.17 3.35 -22.88
N TRP A 414 -1.51 4.13 -22.10
CA TRP A 414 -1.92 5.47 -21.72
C TRP A 414 -0.71 6.41 -21.75
N GLU A 415 -0.89 7.61 -22.28
CA GLU A 415 0.15 8.61 -22.43
C GLU A 415 0.84 8.95 -21.10
N ILE A 416 0.13 8.86 -19.99
CA ILE A 416 0.67 9.11 -18.65
C ILE A 416 1.92 8.28 -18.33
N THR A 417 2.10 7.13 -18.95
CA THR A 417 3.28 6.27 -18.74
C THR A 417 4.60 6.91 -19.14
N PHE A 418 4.58 7.84 -20.11
CA PHE A 418 5.77 8.59 -20.54
C PHE A 418 5.69 10.10 -20.24
N GLU A 419 4.56 10.57 -19.73
CA GLU A 419 4.39 11.96 -19.30
C GLU A 419 4.69 12.14 -17.80
N GLU A 420 4.33 11.20 -16.94
CA GLU A 420 4.49 11.26 -15.48
C GLU A 420 5.90 10.88 -15.03
N ILE A 421 6.91 11.54 -15.61
CA ILE A 421 8.32 11.19 -15.41
C ILE A 421 8.90 11.65 -14.06
N HIS A 422 8.16 12.41 -13.26
CA HIS A 422 8.58 12.82 -11.91
C HIS A 422 8.83 11.61 -10.99
N ARG A 423 8.25 10.45 -11.26
CA ARG A 423 8.57 9.18 -10.58
C ARG A 423 10.06 8.87 -10.59
N ASN A 424 10.75 9.31 -11.65
CA ASN A 424 12.20 9.14 -11.82
C ASN A 424 13.03 10.07 -10.92
N GLY A 425 12.39 10.95 -10.17
CA GLY A 425 13.01 11.75 -9.12
C GLY A 425 12.64 11.27 -7.72
N ALA A 426 11.49 10.59 -7.56
CA ALA A 426 11.08 10.04 -6.26
C ALA A 426 12.04 8.97 -5.74
N ILE A 427 12.64 8.16 -6.63
CA ILE A 427 13.62 7.11 -6.26
C ILE A 427 14.91 7.73 -5.71
N PRO A 428 15.57 8.70 -6.37
CA PRO A 428 16.65 9.48 -5.76
C PRO A 428 16.28 10.12 -4.43
N TYR A 429 15.07 10.63 -4.30
CA TYR A 429 14.58 11.22 -3.06
C TYR A 429 14.46 10.19 -1.92
N ALA A 430 14.04 8.97 -2.22
CA ALA A 430 14.02 7.87 -1.26
C ALA A 430 15.44 7.48 -0.81
N ILE A 431 16.42 7.47 -1.72
CA ILE A 431 17.85 7.23 -1.40
C ILE A 431 18.37 8.34 -0.46
N TYR A 432 18.02 9.59 -0.75
CA TYR A 432 18.35 10.74 0.10
C TYR A 432 17.73 10.59 1.50
N ASN A 433 16.43 10.29 1.57
CA ASN A 433 15.75 10.10 2.85
C ASN A 433 16.35 8.97 3.69
N TYR A 434 16.63 7.82 3.05
CA TYR A 434 17.27 6.70 3.74
C TYR A 434 18.62 7.12 4.34
N THR A 435 19.49 7.69 3.51
CA THR A 435 20.84 8.10 3.93
C THR A 435 20.78 9.15 5.05
N ASN A 436 19.93 10.15 4.89
CA ASN A 436 19.80 11.25 5.83
C ASN A 436 19.19 10.80 7.16
N TYR A 437 18.15 9.96 7.12
CA TYR A 437 17.46 9.48 8.31
C TYR A 437 18.30 8.48 9.09
N THR A 438 18.81 7.45 8.44
CA THR A 438 19.56 6.36 9.09
C THR A 438 21.00 6.73 9.43
N GLY A 439 21.60 7.66 8.68
CA GLY A 439 23.03 7.94 8.70
C GLY A 439 23.87 6.85 8.02
N ASP A 440 23.26 5.83 7.41
CA ASP A 440 23.95 4.81 6.62
C ASP A 440 24.24 5.33 5.22
N GLU A 441 25.49 5.73 5.01
CA GLU A 441 25.98 6.21 3.72
C GLU A 441 26.48 5.06 2.80
N SER A 442 26.52 3.82 3.31
CA SER A 442 27.08 2.68 2.59
C SER A 442 26.27 2.33 1.35
N TYR A 443 24.94 2.43 1.43
CA TYR A 443 24.06 2.22 0.30
C TYR A 443 24.27 3.30 -0.79
N LEU A 444 24.30 4.57 -0.36
CA LEU A 444 24.53 5.69 -1.29
C LEU A 444 25.85 5.55 -2.02
N ALA A 445 26.94 5.23 -1.29
CA ALA A 445 28.29 5.10 -1.86
C ALA A 445 28.43 3.97 -2.91
N LYS A 446 27.55 2.98 -2.86
CA LYS A 446 27.59 1.80 -3.78
C LYS A 446 26.37 1.80 -4.71
N GLU A 447 25.32 1.08 -4.30
CA GLU A 447 24.13 0.81 -5.10
C GLU A 447 23.35 2.09 -5.43
N GLY A 448 23.30 3.02 -4.48
CA GLY A 448 22.60 4.30 -4.65
C GLY A 448 23.21 5.14 -5.79
N LEU A 449 24.55 5.27 -5.85
CA LEU A 449 25.21 6.01 -6.91
C LEU A 449 25.04 5.37 -8.31
N GLU A 450 24.92 4.03 -8.40
CA GLU A 450 24.60 3.39 -9.68
C GLU A 450 23.24 3.87 -10.20
N VAL A 451 22.24 3.95 -9.33
CA VAL A 451 20.90 4.44 -9.67
C VAL A 451 20.92 5.93 -9.99
N LEU A 452 21.53 6.74 -9.12
CA LEU A 452 21.57 8.20 -9.26
C LEU A 452 22.23 8.65 -10.56
N VAL A 453 23.34 8.03 -10.96
CA VAL A 453 24.06 8.37 -12.20
C VAL A 453 23.18 8.10 -13.43
N GLU A 454 22.57 6.94 -13.50
CA GLU A 454 21.74 6.56 -14.66
C GLU A 454 20.45 7.40 -14.73
N VAL A 455 19.84 7.72 -13.58
CA VAL A 455 18.70 8.64 -13.53
C VAL A 455 19.12 10.07 -13.92
N SER A 456 20.32 10.52 -13.54
CA SER A 456 20.85 11.83 -13.95
C SER A 456 21.13 11.88 -15.46
N ARG A 457 21.64 10.82 -16.05
CA ARG A 457 21.80 10.70 -17.51
C ARG A 457 20.46 10.82 -18.24
N PHE A 458 19.41 10.18 -17.70
CA PHE A 458 18.06 10.33 -18.24
C PHE A 458 17.59 11.80 -18.19
N TRP A 459 17.69 12.46 -17.04
CA TRP A 459 17.26 13.86 -16.94
C TRP A 459 18.05 14.80 -17.85
N ALA A 460 19.38 14.59 -17.94
CA ALA A 460 20.25 15.41 -18.80
C ALA A 460 19.97 15.23 -20.31
N ASP A 461 19.39 14.11 -20.71
CA ASP A 461 18.99 13.85 -22.11
C ASP A 461 17.53 14.27 -22.38
N ARG A 462 16.65 14.17 -21.35
CA ARG A 462 15.22 14.46 -21.47
C ARG A 462 14.92 15.97 -21.54
N VAL A 463 15.74 16.80 -20.89
CA VAL A 463 15.60 18.26 -20.97
C VAL A 463 16.06 18.79 -22.32
N HIS A 464 15.59 19.95 -22.71
CA HIS A 464 16.12 20.65 -23.87
C HIS A 464 16.39 22.13 -23.54
N PHE A 465 17.38 22.71 -24.19
CA PHE A 465 17.72 24.12 -24.05
C PHE A 465 16.87 24.98 -25.00
N SER A 466 16.04 25.84 -24.42
CA SER A 466 15.27 26.81 -25.19
C SER A 466 16.13 28.00 -25.56
N LYS A 467 16.50 28.10 -26.83
CA LYS A 467 17.25 29.27 -27.36
C LYS A 467 16.47 30.58 -27.19
N ARG A 468 15.13 30.49 -27.14
CA ARG A 468 14.26 31.66 -26.98
C ARG A 468 14.37 32.25 -25.57
N ASN A 469 14.42 31.38 -24.56
CA ASN A 469 14.33 31.77 -23.15
C ASN A 469 15.70 31.68 -22.43
N GLY A 470 16.72 31.08 -23.05
CA GLY A 470 18.03 30.89 -22.43
C GLY A 470 17.99 29.94 -21.21
N LYS A 471 17.02 29.04 -21.17
CA LYS A 471 16.79 28.13 -20.05
C LYS A 471 16.58 26.67 -20.53
N TYR A 472 16.87 25.72 -19.66
CA TYR A 472 16.48 24.32 -19.86
C TYR A 472 15.01 24.15 -19.50
N MET A 473 14.29 23.37 -20.29
CA MET A 473 12.86 23.14 -20.22
C MET A 473 12.52 21.66 -20.33
N ILE A 474 11.38 21.26 -19.79
CA ILE A 474 10.79 19.93 -19.96
C ILE A 474 9.38 20.12 -20.49
N HIS A 475 9.11 19.60 -21.69
CA HIS A 475 7.81 19.68 -22.35
C HIS A 475 7.13 18.29 -22.40
N GLY A 476 5.81 18.30 -22.53
CA GLY A 476 5.02 17.09 -22.71
C GLY A 476 5.06 16.16 -21.50
N VAL A 477 4.68 16.69 -20.34
CA VAL A 477 4.66 15.94 -19.08
C VAL A 477 3.30 16.04 -18.40
N THR A 478 3.07 15.16 -17.45
CA THR A 478 2.01 15.25 -16.45
C THR A 478 2.69 15.33 -15.07
N GLY A 479 2.32 16.31 -14.27
CA GLY A 479 2.75 16.40 -12.87
C GLY A 479 1.97 15.44 -11.98
N PRO A 480 2.15 15.49 -10.66
CA PRO A 480 1.30 14.75 -9.72
C PRO A 480 -0.19 15.06 -9.86
N ASN A 481 -0.55 16.27 -10.31
CA ASN A 481 -1.91 16.59 -10.71
C ASN A 481 -2.25 15.95 -12.05
N GLU A 482 -2.75 14.73 -12.03
CA GLU A 482 -3.14 13.97 -13.21
C GLU A 482 -4.38 14.56 -13.97
N TYR A 483 -4.99 15.65 -13.47
CA TYR A 483 -6.01 16.41 -14.21
C TYR A 483 -5.41 17.36 -15.24
N GLU A 484 -4.13 17.19 -15.52
CA GLU A 484 -3.35 17.83 -16.57
C GLU A 484 -2.65 16.77 -17.40
N ASN A 485 -2.65 16.93 -18.72
CA ASN A 485 -1.90 16.06 -19.62
C ASN A 485 -1.11 16.91 -20.61
N ASN A 486 0.06 16.40 -21.02
CA ASN A 486 0.93 16.98 -22.04
C ASN A 486 1.20 18.48 -21.82
N ILE A 487 1.45 18.84 -20.55
CA ILE A 487 1.79 20.19 -20.15
C ILE A 487 3.29 20.48 -20.30
N ASN A 488 3.67 21.75 -20.28
CA ASN A 488 5.05 22.16 -20.36
C ASN A 488 5.51 22.81 -19.06
N ASN A 489 6.75 22.48 -18.67
CA ASN A 489 7.42 23.10 -17.54
C ASN A 489 6.62 22.96 -16.23
N ASN A 490 6.21 21.73 -15.89
CA ASN A 490 5.67 21.47 -14.57
C ASN A 490 6.70 21.84 -13.50
N TRP A 491 6.35 22.75 -12.62
CA TRP A 491 7.27 23.32 -11.62
C TRP A 491 7.87 22.23 -10.73
N TYR A 492 7.05 21.27 -10.29
CA TYR A 492 7.50 20.16 -9.45
C TYR A 492 8.51 19.28 -10.20
N THR A 493 8.18 18.84 -11.42
CA THR A 493 9.05 17.99 -12.24
C THR A 493 10.39 18.68 -12.54
N ASN A 494 10.35 19.96 -12.94
CA ASN A 494 11.58 20.73 -13.25
C ASN A 494 12.44 20.93 -11.99
N THR A 495 11.83 21.23 -10.85
CA THR A 495 12.54 21.38 -9.57
C THR A 495 13.18 20.07 -9.11
N LEU A 496 12.44 18.97 -9.23
CA LEU A 496 12.91 17.64 -8.86
C LEU A 496 14.06 17.17 -9.75
N ALA A 497 13.94 17.36 -11.07
CA ALA A 497 15.01 17.01 -12.01
C ALA A 497 16.32 17.75 -11.70
N ALA A 498 16.25 19.06 -11.48
CA ALA A 498 17.41 19.87 -11.11
C ALA A 498 18.03 19.42 -9.78
N TRP A 499 17.19 19.11 -8.78
CA TRP A 499 17.65 18.60 -7.49
C TRP A 499 18.37 17.27 -7.62
N VAL A 500 17.86 16.33 -8.45
CA VAL A 500 18.51 15.03 -8.68
C VAL A 500 19.93 15.21 -9.27
N LEU A 501 20.07 16.10 -10.24
CA LEU A 501 21.37 16.39 -10.85
C LEU A 501 22.39 16.93 -9.84
N ASP A 502 21.97 17.87 -8.98
CA ASP A 502 22.82 18.42 -7.94
C ASP A 502 23.17 17.38 -6.87
N TYR A 503 22.18 16.65 -6.37
CA TYR A 503 22.40 15.60 -5.36
C TYR A 503 23.34 14.50 -5.86
N THR A 504 23.22 14.10 -7.13
CA THR A 504 24.12 13.10 -7.74
C THR A 504 25.56 13.62 -7.82
N ARG A 505 25.75 14.90 -8.21
CA ARG A 505 27.07 15.54 -8.26
C ARG A 505 27.70 15.63 -6.88
N GLU A 506 26.94 16.05 -5.87
CA GLU A 506 27.38 16.12 -4.48
C GLU A 506 27.77 14.73 -3.94
N ALA A 507 26.97 13.69 -4.23
CA ALA A 507 27.25 12.31 -3.83
C ALA A 507 28.52 11.77 -4.52
N LEU A 508 28.73 12.03 -5.83
CA LEU A 508 29.94 11.63 -6.54
C LEU A 508 31.20 12.36 -6.03
N ALA A 509 31.06 13.62 -5.65
CA ALA A 509 32.18 14.36 -5.05
C ALA A 509 32.58 13.79 -3.68
N LYS A 510 31.59 13.32 -2.90
CA LYS A 510 31.82 12.70 -1.58
C LYS A 510 32.31 11.25 -1.70
N TYR A 511 31.78 10.49 -2.66
CA TYR A 511 32.08 9.08 -2.90
C TYR A 511 32.48 8.86 -4.36
N PRO A 512 33.76 9.08 -4.75
CA PRO A 512 34.21 8.90 -6.12
C PRO A 512 34.02 7.46 -6.63
N ARG A 513 33.36 7.31 -7.79
CA ARG A 513 33.03 6.04 -8.45
C ARG A 513 33.54 6.05 -9.89
N PRO A 514 34.87 5.87 -10.11
CA PRO A 514 35.44 5.89 -11.44
C PRO A 514 34.92 4.76 -12.34
N ASP A 515 34.44 3.66 -11.75
CA ASP A 515 33.81 2.54 -12.43
C ASP A 515 32.49 2.90 -13.13
N LEU A 516 31.80 3.96 -12.69
CA LEU A 516 30.57 4.46 -13.34
C LEU A 516 30.85 5.32 -14.58
N ASN A 517 32.14 5.59 -14.90
CA ASN A 517 32.61 6.29 -16.09
C ASN A 517 31.87 7.64 -16.33
N VAL A 518 31.61 8.40 -15.28
CA VAL A 518 31.03 9.75 -15.40
C VAL A 518 32.16 10.72 -15.80
N SER A 519 31.99 11.39 -16.95
CA SER A 519 32.98 12.32 -17.46
C SER A 519 32.85 13.71 -16.80
N ALA A 520 33.91 14.51 -16.88
CA ALA A 520 33.86 15.91 -16.42
C ALA A 520 32.83 16.72 -17.21
N ASP A 521 32.69 16.48 -18.52
CA ASP A 521 31.71 17.14 -19.38
C ASP A 521 30.25 16.80 -18.95
N GLU A 522 29.98 15.56 -18.52
CA GLU A 522 28.67 15.20 -17.97
C GLU A 522 28.40 15.98 -16.69
N LEU A 523 29.35 16.06 -15.77
CA LEU A 523 29.20 16.80 -14.50
C LEU A 523 28.99 18.30 -14.73
N GLU A 524 29.71 18.89 -15.70
CA GLU A 524 29.52 20.30 -16.10
C GLU A 524 28.14 20.52 -16.70
N LYS A 525 27.70 19.65 -17.61
CA LYS A 525 26.35 19.68 -18.20
C LYS A 525 25.26 19.57 -17.13
N TRP A 526 25.41 18.68 -16.15
CA TRP A 526 24.44 18.52 -15.07
C TRP A 526 24.37 19.78 -14.19
N ALA A 527 25.51 20.41 -13.92
CA ALA A 527 25.57 21.67 -13.20
C ALA A 527 24.85 22.80 -13.97
N ASP A 528 25.12 22.91 -15.28
CA ASP A 528 24.51 23.93 -16.12
C ASP A 528 22.98 23.74 -16.21
N ILE A 529 22.51 22.50 -16.40
CA ILE A 529 21.07 22.18 -16.42
C ILE A 529 20.41 22.58 -15.11
N SER A 530 20.98 22.19 -13.96
CA SER A 530 20.40 22.49 -12.65
C SER A 530 20.31 24.00 -12.39
N ALA A 531 21.40 24.73 -12.69
CA ALA A 531 21.48 26.17 -12.48
C ALA A 531 20.54 26.97 -13.40
N ASN A 532 20.32 26.47 -14.62
CA ASN A 532 19.54 27.14 -15.66
C ASN A 532 18.19 26.49 -15.95
N MET A 533 17.71 25.59 -15.08
CA MET A 533 16.38 25.00 -15.21
C MET A 533 15.29 26.08 -15.07
N TYR A 534 14.36 26.11 -16.03
CA TYR A 534 13.20 27.00 -15.95
C TYR A 534 12.20 26.48 -14.90
N ARG A 535 11.83 27.37 -14.00
CA ARG A 535 10.82 27.13 -12.96
C ARG A 535 9.79 28.24 -13.04
N PRO A 536 8.56 27.97 -13.53
CA PRO A 536 7.53 28.99 -13.65
C PRO A 536 7.23 29.65 -12.31
N HIS A 537 7.20 30.99 -12.29
CA HIS A 537 6.91 31.80 -11.11
C HIS A 537 6.13 33.06 -11.53
N ASP A 538 5.15 33.45 -10.74
CA ASP A 538 4.44 34.71 -10.91
C ASP A 538 4.85 35.70 -9.82
N GLU A 539 5.46 36.82 -10.22
CA GLU A 539 5.99 37.82 -9.30
C GLU A 539 4.89 38.62 -8.59
N GLU A 540 3.73 38.82 -9.24
CA GLU A 540 2.63 39.61 -8.67
C GLU A 540 1.92 38.82 -7.57
N LEU A 541 1.62 37.56 -7.82
CA LEU A 541 1.02 36.66 -6.86
C LEU A 541 2.04 36.12 -5.86
N GLY A 542 3.33 36.11 -6.20
CA GLY A 542 4.41 35.53 -5.40
C GLY A 542 4.28 34.01 -5.24
N VAL A 543 3.77 33.31 -6.25
CA VAL A 543 3.55 31.88 -6.25
C VAL A 543 4.38 31.15 -7.32
N PHE A 544 4.74 29.93 -7.06
CA PHE A 544 5.25 29.02 -8.07
C PHE A 544 4.08 28.60 -8.97
N VAL A 545 4.23 28.70 -10.29
CA VAL A 545 3.16 28.37 -11.23
C VAL A 545 3.24 26.90 -11.61
N GLN A 546 2.16 26.14 -11.46
CA GLN A 546 2.15 24.69 -11.63
C GLN A 546 2.73 24.25 -12.99
N HIS A 547 2.39 24.96 -14.08
CA HIS A 547 2.94 24.77 -15.43
C HIS A 547 2.66 25.97 -16.30
N ASP A 548 3.28 26.03 -17.49
CA ASP A 548 3.00 27.07 -18.47
C ASP A 548 1.49 27.14 -18.80
N GLY A 549 0.91 28.31 -18.72
CA GLY A 549 -0.50 28.57 -19.03
C GLY A 549 -1.49 28.20 -17.90
N PHE A 550 -1.02 27.75 -16.73
CA PHE A 550 -1.94 27.42 -15.62
C PHE A 550 -2.77 28.64 -15.18
N LEU A 551 -2.16 29.82 -15.09
CA LEU A 551 -2.84 31.04 -14.67
C LEU A 551 -3.79 31.63 -15.74
N ASP A 552 -3.74 31.15 -16.99
CA ASP A 552 -4.67 31.51 -18.05
C ASP A 552 -6.01 30.78 -17.98
N LYS A 553 -6.14 29.82 -17.08
CA LYS A 553 -7.38 29.07 -16.81
C LYS A 553 -8.38 29.94 -16.02
N ASP A 554 -9.64 29.51 -15.98
CA ASP A 554 -10.69 30.12 -15.15
C ASP A 554 -10.45 29.81 -13.66
N ILE A 555 -9.50 30.54 -13.04
CA ILE A 555 -9.06 30.33 -11.66
C ILE A 555 -10.21 30.57 -10.70
N ARG A 556 -10.66 29.52 -10.02
CA ARG A 556 -11.74 29.56 -9.03
C ARG A 556 -11.62 28.40 -8.03
N PRO A 557 -12.13 28.58 -6.80
CA PRO A 557 -12.05 27.53 -5.78
C PRO A 557 -13.07 26.42 -6.03
N VAL A 558 -12.81 25.24 -5.42
CA VAL A 558 -13.72 24.08 -5.42
C VAL A 558 -15.10 24.45 -4.83
N SER A 559 -15.14 25.37 -3.87
CA SER A 559 -16.40 25.86 -3.28
C SER A 559 -17.35 26.56 -4.27
N ALA A 560 -16.86 26.91 -5.47
CA ALA A 560 -17.70 27.43 -6.55
C ALA A 560 -18.38 26.33 -7.40
N LEU A 561 -18.07 25.06 -7.15
CA LEU A 561 -18.71 23.90 -7.81
C LEU A 561 -20.04 23.53 -7.11
N SER A 562 -20.96 22.98 -7.90
CA SER A 562 -22.10 22.26 -7.31
C SER A 562 -21.63 20.96 -6.63
N PRO A 563 -22.22 20.57 -5.50
CA PRO A 563 -21.96 19.22 -4.95
C PRO A 563 -22.23 18.07 -5.94
N ASP A 564 -23.13 18.28 -6.91
CA ASP A 564 -23.47 17.30 -7.96
C ASP A 564 -22.35 17.16 -9.01
N ASP A 565 -21.40 18.10 -9.08
CA ASP A 565 -20.23 18.01 -9.95
C ASP A 565 -19.15 17.05 -9.41
N LEU A 566 -19.20 16.71 -8.11
CA LEU A 566 -18.17 15.91 -7.45
C LEU A 566 -18.56 14.42 -7.31
N PRO A 567 -17.62 13.50 -7.44
CA PRO A 567 -16.24 13.71 -7.86
C PRO A 567 -16.15 14.03 -9.36
N LEU A 568 -15.22 14.92 -9.74
CA LEU A 568 -15.10 15.41 -11.12
C LEU A 568 -14.89 14.29 -12.13
N ASN A 569 -14.03 13.31 -11.81
CA ASN A 569 -13.70 12.19 -12.70
C ASN A 569 -14.90 11.28 -13.05
N GLN A 570 -15.95 11.33 -12.24
CA GLN A 570 -17.20 10.56 -12.48
C GLN A 570 -18.31 11.42 -13.12
N LYS A 571 -18.21 12.74 -13.01
CA LYS A 571 -19.29 13.67 -13.42
C LYS A 571 -18.97 14.51 -14.64
N TRP A 572 -17.70 14.84 -14.86
CA TRP A 572 -17.27 15.70 -15.96
C TRP A 572 -16.61 14.90 -17.08
N SER A 573 -16.70 15.42 -18.30
CA SER A 573 -15.87 14.91 -19.39
C SER A 573 -14.39 15.21 -19.13
N TRP A 574 -13.51 14.33 -19.62
CA TRP A 574 -12.07 14.53 -19.49
C TRP A 574 -11.59 15.86 -20.09
N ASP A 575 -12.15 16.26 -21.24
CA ASP A 575 -11.91 17.58 -21.83
C ASP A 575 -12.23 18.72 -20.87
N LYS A 576 -13.37 18.68 -20.16
CA LYS A 576 -13.74 19.72 -19.21
C LYS A 576 -12.79 19.75 -18.00
N ILE A 577 -12.33 18.59 -17.53
CA ILE A 577 -11.36 18.47 -16.44
C ILE A 577 -10.04 19.12 -16.85
N LEU A 578 -9.47 18.73 -18.00
CA LEU A 578 -8.18 19.22 -18.48
C LEU A 578 -8.14 20.76 -18.68
N ARG A 579 -9.27 21.37 -19.00
CA ARG A 579 -9.39 22.82 -19.16
C ARG A 579 -9.70 23.57 -17.86
N SER A 580 -9.99 22.85 -16.78
CA SER A 580 -10.31 23.43 -15.49
C SER A 580 -9.06 23.76 -14.66
N PRO A 581 -9.16 24.63 -13.65
CA PRO A 581 -8.08 24.91 -12.72
C PRO A 581 -8.01 23.89 -11.57
N PHE A 582 -8.93 22.91 -11.54
CA PHE A 582 -9.05 21.99 -10.42
C PHE A 582 -7.93 20.96 -10.39
N ILE A 583 -7.45 20.68 -9.19
CA ILE A 583 -6.26 19.88 -8.92
C ILE A 583 -6.68 18.59 -8.23
N LYS A 584 -6.31 17.44 -8.83
CA LYS A 584 -6.62 16.11 -8.29
C LYS A 584 -5.90 15.86 -6.97
N GLN A 585 -4.62 16.21 -6.91
CA GLN A 585 -3.74 16.02 -5.75
C GLN A 585 -2.60 17.03 -5.76
N ALA A 586 -1.89 17.17 -4.62
CA ALA A 586 -0.76 18.07 -4.46
C ALA A 586 0.26 17.94 -5.60
N ASP A 587 0.61 19.05 -6.22
CA ASP A 587 1.60 19.18 -7.30
C ASP A 587 2.72 20.15 -6.87
N VAL A 588 2.52 21.47 -6.98
CA VAL A 588 3.46 22.44 -6.39
C VAL A 588 3.64 22.19 -4.90
N LEU A 589 2.56 21.89 -4.19
CA LEU A 589 2.62 21.59 -2.76
C LEU A 589 3.38 20.29 -2.45
N GLN A 590 3.39 19.31 -3.35
CA GLN A 590 4.24 18.12 -3.25
C GLN A 590 5.73 18.49 -3.26
N GLY A 591 6.12 19.39 -4.13
CA GLY A 591 7.51 19.89 -4.20
C GLY A 591 7.89 20.72 -2.98
N ILE A 592 6.97 21.54 -2.47
CA ILE A 592 7.20 22.29 -1.23
C ILE A 592 7.35 21.34 -0.03
N TYR A 593 6.60 20.25 0.03
CA TYR A 593 6.78 19.20 1.03
C TYR A 593 8.15 18.51 0.90
N PHE A 594 8.55 18.11 -0.30
CA PHE A 594 9.83 17.42 -0.53
C PHE A 594 11.04 18.27 -0.15
N PHE A 595 11.01 19.55 -0.52
CA PHE A 595 12.13 20.49 -0.37
C PHE A 595 11.83 21.59 0.64
N GLY A 596 11.10 21.26 1.70
CA GLY A 596 10.59 22.22 2.67
C GLY A 596 11.66 23.06 3.40
N ASP A 597 12.91 22.58 3.46
CA ASP A 597 14.06 23.32 3.97
C ASP A 597 14.54 24.45 3.06
N ARG A 598 14.09 24.47 1.79
CA ARG A 598 14.49 25.48 0.77
C ARG A 598 13.53 26.65 0.65
N PHE A 599 12.38 26.57 1.30
CA PHE A 599 11.33 27.60 1.21
C PHE A 599 11.05 28.20 2.58
N ASN A 600 10.94 29.54 2.61
CA ASN A 600 10.55 30.24 3.83
C ASN A 600 9.02 30.10 4.09
N MET A 601 8.59 30.47 5.29
CA MET A 601 7.18 30.29 5.70
C MET A 601 6.20 31.14 4.87
N ASP A 602 6.63 32.30 4.36
CA ASP A 602 5.78 33.16 3.53
C ASP A 602 5.57 32.58 2.13
N GLU A 603 6.60 31.99 1.54
CA GLU A 603 6.49 31.26 0.27
C GLU A 603 5.56 30.05 0.42
N LYS A 604 5.75 29.26 1.46
CA LYS A 604 4.87 28.11 1.76
C LYS A 604 3.42 28.55 1.92
N ARG A 605 3.19 29.62 2.68
CA ARG A 605 1.85 30.16 2.94
C ARG A 605 1.16 30.64 1.67
N ARG A 606 1.85 31.46 0.85
CA ARG A 606 1.28 31.96 -0.41
C ARG A 606 0.88 30.85 -1.35
N ASN A 607 1.76 29.86 -1.52
CA ASN A 607 1.47 28.73 -2.39
C ASN A 607 0.36 27.83 -1.83
N PHE A 608 0.34 27.58 -0.53
CA PHE A 608 -0.73 26.80 0.10
C PHE A 608 -2.09 27.49 -0.06
N ASP A 609 -2.16 28.80 0.25
CA ASP A 609 -3.39 29.58 0.17
C ASP A 609 -3.90 29.74 -1.29
N PHE A 610 -3.01 29.62 -2.27
CA PHE A 610 -3.37 29.63 -3.67
C PHE A 610 -3.87 28.28 -4.18
N TYR A 611 -3.16 27.18 -3.90
CA TYR A 611 -3.43 25.87 -4.49
C TYR A 611 -4.46 25.04 -3.71
N GLU A 612 -4.49 25.12 -2.38
CA GLU A 612 -5.41 24.33 -1.55
C GLU A 612 -6.89 24.55 -1.94
N PRO A 613 -7.39 25.80 -2.12
CA PRO A 613 -8.78 26.01 -2.48
C PRO A 613 -9.22 25.41 -3.82
N MET A 614 -8.27 25.15 -4.72
CA MET A 614 -8.53 24.54 -6.03
C MET A 614 -8.38 23.02 -6.04
N THR A 615 -7.95 22.42 -4.94
CA THR A 615 -7.67 20.99 -4.86
C THR A 615 -8.93 20.22 -4.46
N VAL A 616 -9.41 19.34 -5.34
CA VAL A 616 -10.61 18.49 -5.09
C VAL A 616 -10.33 17.29 -4.22
N HIS A 617 -9.05 16.91 -4.03
CA HIS A 617 -8.64 15.75 -3.25
C HIS A 617 -9.28 14.43 -3.73
N GLU A 618 -9.33 14.22 -5.03
CA GLU A 618 -9.88 12.99 -5.62
C GLU A 618 -8.84 11.88 -5.76
N SER A 619 -7.58 12.16 -5.44
CA SER A 619 -6.56 11.14 -5.18
C SER A 619 -6.46 10.86 -3.68
N SER A 620 -6.33 9.60 -3.34
CA SER A 620 -6.10 9.15 -1.96
C SER A 620 -4.80 9.68 -1.35
N LEU A 621 -3.81 10.03 -2.18
CA LEU A 621 -2.51 10.56 -1.76
C LEU A 621 -2.55 12.06 -1.40
N SER A 622 -3.58 12.79 -1.84
CA SER A 622 -3.64 14.25 -1.72
C SER A 622 -3.75 14.77 -0.28
N PRO A 623 -4.67 14.25 0.56
CA PRO A 623 -4.98 14.90 1.83
C PRO A 623 -3.80 14.94 2.80
N CYS A 624 -2.90 13.93 2.80
CA CYS A 624 -1.79 13.89 3.76
C CYS A 624 -0.79 15.03 3.57
N ILE A 625 -0.45 15.39 2.33
CA ILE A 625 0.47 16.50 2.04
C ILE A 625 -0.14 17.83 2.49
N HIS A 626 -1.43 18.02 2.22
CA HIS A 626 -2.16 19.20 2.68
C HIS A 626 -2.26 19.25 4.21
N ALA A 627 -2.46 18.10 4.89
CA ALA A 627 -2.45 18.03 6.35
C ALA A 627 -1.10 18.48 6.94
N ILE A 628 0.01 17.99 6.38
CA ILE A 628 1.37 18.32 6.85
C ILE A 628 1.65 19.82 6.68
N LEU A 629 1.40 20.37 5.49
CA LEU A 629 1.66 21.78 5.22
C LEU A 629 0.70 22.71 5.99
N ALA A 630 -0.56 22.34 6.13
CA ALA A 630 -1.52 23.09 6.96
C ALA A 630 -1.06 23.15 8.41
N ALA A 631 -0.59 22.02 8.96
CA ALA A 631 -0.05 21.93 10.31
C ALA A 631 1.18 22.84 10.49
N GLU A 632 2.13 22.79 9.55
CA GLU A 632 3.33 23.64 9.56
C GLU A 632 2.97 25.13 9.50
N LEU A 633 1.89 25.48 8.80
CA LEU A 633 1.39 26.85 8.64
C LEU A 633 0.46 27.32 9.77
N GLY A 634 0.22 26.49 10.78
CA GLY A 634 -0.69 26.79 11.90
C GLY A 634 -2.18 26.80 11.52
N LYS A 635 -2.56 26.14 10.41
CA LYS A 635 -3.95 25.99 9.93
C LYS A 635 -4.56 24.71 10.51
N GLU A 636 -4.80 24.70 11.82
CA GLU A 636 -5.19 23.50 12.57
C GLU A 636 -6.45 22.83 12.00
N GLU A 637 -7.54 23.60 11.78
CA GLU A 637 -8.80 23.03 11.28
C GLU A 637 -8.59 22.26 9.97
N LYS A 638 -7.81 22.83 9.03
CA LYS A 638 -7.50 22.18 7.76
C LYS A 638 -6.60 20.97 7.94
N ALA A 639 -5.62 21.04 8.83
CA ALA A 639 -4.75 19.90 9.12
C ALA A 639 -5.53 18.71 9.68
N VAL A 640 -6.46 18.95 10.59
CA VAL A 640 -7.32 17.91 11.18
C VAL A 640 -8.33 17.36 10.17
N GLU A 641 -8.96 18.22 9.38
CA GLU A 641 -9.87 17.82 8.28
C GLU A 641 -9.16 16.85 7.32
N MET A 642 -7.97 17.22 6.86
CA MET A 642 -7.20 16.41 5.90
C MET A 642 -6.66 15.13 6.54
N TYR A 643 -6.27 15.15 7.81
CA TYR A 643 -5.94 13.93 8.55
C TYR A 643 -7.12 12.95 8.58
N GLN A 644 -8.31 13.43 8.98
CA GLN A 644 -9.51 12.58 9.04
C GLN A 644 -9.85 11.99 7.69
N ARG A 645 -9.77 12.80 6.63
CA ARG A 645 -10.00 12.34 5.26
C ARG A 645 -9.03 11.24 4.84
N THR A 646 -7.76 11.34 5.23
CA THR A 646 -6.75 10.29 4.99
C THR A 646 -7.01 9.05 5.86
N ALA A 647 -7.15 9.24 7.16
CA ALA A 647 -7.23 8.13 8.12
C ALA A 647 -8.51 7.30 7.97
N ARG A 648 -9.60 7.90 7.49
CA ARG A 648 -10.90 7.25 7.34
C ARG A 648 -11.34 7.08 5.89
N LEU A 649 -10.44 7.29 4.92
CA LEU A 649 -10.74 7.23 3.50
C LEU A 649 -11.57 5.98 3.13
N ASP A 650 -11.04 4.81 3.47
CA ASP A 650 -11.68 3.52 3.19
C ASP A 650 -12.76 3.17 4.22
N LEU A 651 -12.55 3.46 5.50
CA LEU A 651 -13.49 3.17 6.58
C LEU A 651 -14.85 3.84 6.39
N ASP A 652 -14.87 5.02 5.82
CA ASP A 652 -16.07 5.81 5.54
C ASP A 652 -16.40 5.87 4.03
N ASN A 653 -15.65 5.12 3.20
CA ASN A 653 -15.84 5.02 1.75
C ASN A 653 -15.96 6.39 1.06
N TYR A 654 -15.03 7.31 1.36
CA TYR A 654 -15.08 8.70 0.90
C TYR A 654 -15.15 8.85 -0.63
N ASN A 655 -14.38 8.04 -1.34
CA ASN A 655 -14.30 8.09 -2.80
C ASN A 655 -15.33 7.19 -3.50
N ASN A 656 -16.11 6.41 -2.73
CA ASN A 656 -17.08 5.44 -3.23
C ASN A 656 -16.47 4.39 -4.17
N ASP A 657 -15.25 3.94 -3.86
CA ASP A 657 -14.47 2.97 -4.64
C ASP A 657 -13.74 1.92 -3.78
N THR A 658 -13.96 1.93 -2.46
CA THR A 658 -13.34 0.99 -1.52
C THR A 658 -13.77 -0.46 -1.78
N GLU A 659 -14.92 -0.69 -2.41
CA GLU A 659 -15.36 -2.01 -2.84
C GLU A 659 -14.40 -2.69 -3.83
N ASP A 660 -13.65 -1.92 -4.60
CA ASP A 660 -12.60 -2.38 -5.54
C ASP A 660 -11.27 -2.74 -4.83
N GLY A 661 -11.18 -2.50 -3.54
CA GLY A 661 -10.00 -2.70 -2.69
C GLY A 661 -9.55 -1.42 -1.98
N LEU A 662 -8.81 -1.60 -0.89
CA LEU A 662 -8.30 -0.53 -0.03
C LEU A 662 -7.22 0.31 -0.73
N HIS A 663 -7.00 1.54 -0.26
CA HIS A 663 -5.96 2.44 -0.73
C HIS A 663 -4.69 2.30 0.12
N ILE A 664 -3.99 1.17 -0.01
CA ILE A 664 -2.91 0.74 0.89
C ILE A 664 -1.76 1.76 0.95
N THR A 665 -1.24 2.23 -0.17
CA THR A 665 -0.10 3.17 -0.16
C THR A 665 -0.46 4.51 0.47
N SER A 666 -1.68 5.00 0.26
CA SER A 666 -2.15 6.24 0.87
C SER A 666 -2.38 6.14 2.38
N MET A 667 -2.52 4.94 2.92
CA MET A 667 -2.65 4.72 4.37
C MET A 667 -1.43 5.22 5.16
N THR A 668 -0.26 5.27 4.52
CA THR A 668 0.96 5.88 5.09
C THR A 668 0.74 7.35 5.46
N GLY A 669 -0.14 8.03 4.72
CA GLY A 669 -0.45 9.44 4.91
C GLY A 669 -1.06 9.76 6.27
N SER A 670 -1.77 8.83 6.90
CA SER A 670 -2.32 9.03 8.24
C SER A 670 -1.22 9.14 9.31
N TRP A 671 -0.18 8.32 9.20
CA TRP A 671 0.99 8.40 10.07
C TRP A 671 1.82 9.68 9.77
N LEU A 672 2.04 9.99 8.50
CA LEU A 672 2.76 11.19 8.07
C LEU A 672 2.09 12.46 8.60
N ALA A 673 0.75 12.56 8.53
CA ALA A 673 -0.02 13.69 9.03
C ALA A 673 0.16 13.90 10.53
N ILE A 674 0.25 12.82 11.33
CA ILE A 674 0.50 12.91 12.78
C ILE A 674 1.96 13.28 13.04
N VAL A 675 2.90 12.51 12.49
CA VAL A 675 4.31 12.60 12.89
C VAL A 675 5.02 13.77 12.20
N GLN A 676 4.83 13.96 10.90
CA GLN A 676 5.43 15.07 10.17
C GLN A 676 4.53 16.33 10.15
N GLY A 677 3.22 16.15 10.34
CA GLY A 677 2.27 17.25 10.46
C GLY A 677 2.11 17.73 11.91
N PHE A 678 1.40 17.01 12.77
CA PHE A 678 1.07 17.50 14.13
C PHE A 678 2.28 17.55 15.06
N ALA A 679 3.21 16.58 14.99
CA ALA A 679 4.46 16.62 15.72
C ALA A 679 5.56 17.41 15.01
N GLN A 680 5.36 17.78 13.75
CA GLN A 680 6.31 18.50 12.88
C GLN A 680 7.73 17.89 12.93
N MET A 681 7.81 16.56 12.89
CA MET A 681 9.11 15.89 12.83
C MET A 681 9.82 16.22 11.51
N LYS A 682 11.05 16.69 11.60
CA LYS A 682 11.94 16.95 10.46
C LYS A 682 13.30 16.30 10.70
N THR A 683 13.97 15.93 9.61
CA THR A 683 15.33 15.34 9.65
C THR A 683 16.28 16.09 8.73
N TRP A 684 16.02 17.36 8.47
CA TRP A 684 16.79 18.19 7.56
C TRP A 684 18.26 18.31 7.97
N GLY A 685 19.16 18.11 7.03
CA GLY A 685 20.59 18.10 7.30
C GLY A 685 21.04 17.00 8.24
N GLY A 686 20.26 15.92 8.40
CA GLY A 686 20.54 14.81 9.32
C GLY A 686 20.30 15.15 10.80
N LYS A 687 19.61 16.26 11.09
CA LYS A 687 19.27 16.70 12.45
C LYS A 687 17.79 16.46 12.73
N LEU A 688 17.50 15.68 13.77
CA LEU A 688 16.12 15.41 14.20
C LEU A 688 15.56 16.64 14.93
N SER A 689 14.38 17.09 14.50
CA SER A 689 13.69 18.21 15.15
C SER A 689 12.18 17.99 15.22
N PHE A 690 11.55 18.66 16.19
CA PHE A 690 10.12 18.63 16.44
C PHE A 690 9.59 20.03 16.79
N ALA A 691 8.35 20.30 16.44
CA ALA A 691 7.58 21.45 16.88
C ALA A 691 6.11 21.04 17.09
N PRO A 692 5.81 20.14 18.04
CA PRO A 692 4.50 19.53 18.17
C PRO A 692 3.43 20.54 18.58
N PHE A 693 2.20 20.34 18.08
CA PHE A 693 1.00 20.94 18.64
C PHE A 693 -0.03 19.84 18.93
N LEU A 694 -0.95 20.11 19.83
CA LEU A 694 -2.06 19.21 20.13
C LEU A 694 -3.33 19.70 19.43
N PRO A 695 -3.91 18.93 18.49
CA PRO A 695 -5.22 19.28 17.91
C PRO A 695 -6.27 19.48 19.00
N SER A 696 -7.07 20.53 18.90
CA SER A 696 -8.09 20.90 19.88
C SER A 696 -9.15 19.81 20.12
N ALA A 697 -9.40 18.97 19.11
CA ALA A 697 -10.29 17.81 19.18
C ALA A 697 -9.74 16.64 19.99
N TRP A 698 -8.44 16.63 20.34
CA TRP A 698 -7.79 15.54 21.06
C TRP A 698 -7.38 15.96 22.47
N THR A 699 -7.15 14.98 23.33
CA THR A 699 -6.61 15.22 24.70
C THR A 699 -5.15 14.84 24.83
N GLY A 700 -4.62 14.10 23.86
CA GLY A 700 -3.22 13.71 23.75
C GLY A 700 -2.98 12.80 22.56
N TYR A 701 -1.71 12.65 22.17
CA TYR A 701 -1.27 11.61 21.26
C TYR A 701 0.16 11.18 21.56
N ALA A 702 0.49 9.93 21.19
CA ALA A 702 1.85 9.41 21.37
C ALA A 702 2.21 8.44 20.25
N PHE A 703 3.48 8.40 19.91
CA PHE A 703 4.03 7.51 18.89
C PHE A 703 5.49 7.16 19.19
N HIS A 704 6.01 6.17 18.48
CA HIS A 704 7.42 5.79 18.53
C HIS A 704 8.09 6.02 17.19
N ILE A 705 9.40 6.25 17.23
CA ILE A 705 10.25 6.27 16.03
C ILE A 705 11.59 5.56 16.33
N ASN A 706 12.08 4.81 15.34
CA ASN A 706 13.47 4.42 15.25
C ASN A 706 14.25 5.53 14.56
N TYR A 707 15.30 6.02 15.18
CA TYR A 707 16.19 7.00 14.57
C TYR A 707 17.65 6.70 14.90
N ARG A 708 18.43 6.31 13.88
CA ARG A 708 19.87 6.02 14.02
C ARG A 708 20.19 5.07 15.18
N GLY A 709 19.48 3.93 15.23
CA GLY A 709 19.65 2.91 16.26
C GLY A 709 19.06 3.26 17.63
N ARG A 710 18.20 4.28 17.70
CA ARG A 710 17.51 4.70 18.92
C ARG A 710 16.01 4.53 18.79
N LEU A 711 15.37 3.96 19.80
CA LEU A 711 13.92 3.94 19.92
C LEU A 711 13.48 5.09 20.82
N ILE A 712 12.74 6.02 20.24
CA ILE A 712 12.27 7.24 20.91
C ILE A 712 10.74 7.22 20.95
N LYS A 713 10.18 7.47 22.15
CA LYS A 713 8.75 7.74 22.31
C LYS A 713 8.54 9.25 22.42
N VAL A 714 7.56 9.76 21.69
CA VAL A 714 7.07 11.14 21.78
C VAL A 714 5.65 11.10 22.27
N ALA A 715 5.35 11.78 23.37
CA ALA A 715 3.99 11.88 23.92
C ALA A 715 3.61 13.35 24.09
N VAL A 716 2.55 13.77 23.41
CA VAL A 716 2.06 15.14 23.40
C VAL A 716 0.77 15.21 24.22
N GLY A 717 0.77 15.99 25.27
CA GLY A 717 -0.39 16.26 26.12
C GLY A 717 -0.75 17.74 26.10
N LYS A 718 -1.75 18.14 26.88
CA LYS A 718 -2.31 19.51 26.90
C LYS A 718 -1.32 20.60 27.35
N GLU A 719 -0.36 20.24 28.18
CA GLU A 719 0.60 21.19 28.75
C GLU A 719 2.03 20.94 28.34
N ASN A 720 2.36 19.67 28.03
CA ASN A 720 3.73 19.24 27.85
C ASN A 720 3.87 18.22 26.73
N VAL A 721 5.07 18.22 26.16
CA VAL A 721 5.59 17.15 25.30
C VAL A 721 6.67 16.39 26.06
N VAL A 722 6.57 15.07 26.10
CA VAL A 722 7.55 14.20 26.77
C VAL A 722 8.25 13.35 25.70
N PHE A 723 9.56 13.51 25.60
CA PHE A 723 10.45 12.67 24.80
C PHE A 723 11.09 11.63 25.72
N THR A 724 11.05 10.36 25.35
CA THR A 724 11.66 9.28 26.13
C THR A 724 12.53 8.41 25.22
N LEU A 725 13.82 8.32 25.55
CA LEU A 725 14.74 7.39 24.94
C LEU A 725 14.53 6.01 25.56
N LEU A 726 13.90 5.10 24.83
CA LEU A 726 13.59 3.74 25.28
C LEU A 726 14.77 2.78 25.05
N LYS A 727 15.54 3.02 23.97
CA LYS A 727 16.68 2.19 23.58
C LYS A 727 17.72 3.03 22.84
N GLY A 728 18.99 2.71 23.01
CA GLY A 728 20.11 3.33 22.30
C GLY A 728 20.84 4.38 23.12
N GLU A 729 21.86 4.99 22.50
CA GLU A 729 22.71 6.02 23.13
C GLU A 729 22.02 7.39 23.12
N PRO A 730 22.39 8.30 24.06
CA PRO A 730 21.91 9.68 24.04
C PRO A 730 22.05 10.35 22.67
N LEU A 731 21.16 11.28 22.37
CA LEU A 731 21.26 12.08 21.13
C LEU A 731 20.82 13.51 21.36
N ASP A 732 21.37 14.40 20.51
CA ASP A 732 20.95 15.78 20.44
C ASP A 732 19.85 15.91 19.38
N LEU A 733 18.78 16.63 19.74
CA LEU A 733 17.69 16.95 18.86
C LEU A 733 17.18 18.38 19.14
N GLN A 734 16.31 18.89 18.29
CA GLN A 734 15.71 20.21 18.51
C GLN A 734 14.22 20.09 18.82
N VAL A 735 13.76 20.91 19.76
CA VAL A 735 12.33 21.09 20.04
C VAL A 735 12.03 22.58 20.05
N TYR A 736 11.10 23.02 19.19
CA TYR A 736 10.78 24.44 18.96
C TYR A 736 12.03 25.29 18.71
N GLY A 737 12.96 24.77 17.88
CA GLY A 737 14.23 25.42 17.54
C GLY A 737 15.28 25.45 18.65
N LYS A 738 15.02 24.88 19.81
CA LYS A 738 15.96 24.79 20.94
C LYS A 738 16.64 23.44 20.97
N ASP A 739 17.96 23.42 21.10
CA ASP A 739 18.72 22.18 21.21
C ASP A 739 18.52 21.56 22.62
N ILE A 740 18.26 20.25 22.62
CA ILE A 740 18.19 19.42 23.83
C ILE A 740 18.98 18.13 23.62
N THR A 741 19.57 17.62 24.71
CA THR A 741 20.17 16.29 24.73
C THR A 741 19.20 15.30 25.39
N LEU A 742 18.73 14.32 24.62
CA LEU A 742 17.83 13.27 25.10
C LEU A 742 18.66 12.12 25.69
N ASN A 743 18.58 11.99 27.02
CA ASN A 743 19.19 10.91 27.80
C ASN A 743 18.16 10.45 28.85
N GLY A 744 17.43 9.36 28.56
CA GLY A 744 16.27 8.94 29.33
C GLY A 744 15.03 9.73 28.96
N SER A 745 14.46 10.53 29.84
CA SER A 745 13.24 11.29 29.59
C SER A 745 13.49 12.81 29.68
N HIS A 746 12.89 13.57 28.75
CA HIS A 746 12.96 15.02 28.72
C HIS A 746 11.57 15.61 28.45
N THR A 747 11.15 16.57 29.28
CA THR A 747 9.84 17.21 29.19
C THR A 747 10.01 18.67 28.76
N VAL A 748 9.24 19.06 27.75
CA VAL A 748 9.18 20.43 27.23
C VAL A 748 7.75 20.93 27.34
N ALA A 749 7.57 22.19 27.70
CA ALA A 749 6.23 22.81 27.66
C ALA A 749 5.71 22.84 26.23
N LEU A 750 4.42 22.52 26.05
CA LEU A 750 3.75 22.66 24.75
C LEU A 750 3.64 24.15 24.39
N GLU A 751 4.26 24.56 23.27
CA GLU A 751 4.09 25.92 22.74
C GLU A 751 2.72 26.01 22.04
N LYS A 752 1.98 27.11 22.32
CA LYS A 752 0.63 27.34 21.77
C LYS A 752 0.67 28.11 20.47
#